data_86362a48e03e7689aa76199ee2a7ac5c
#
_entry.id   86362a48e03e7689aa76199ee2a7ac5c
#
_cell.length_a   1.000
_cell.length_b   1.000
_cell.length_c   1.000
_cell.angle_alpha   90.00
_cell.angle_beta   90.00
_cell.angle_gamma   90.00
#
_symmetry.space_group_name_H-M   'P 1'
#
loop_
_entity.id
_entity.type
_entity.pdbx_description
1 polymer ?
#
loop_
_entity_poly.entity_id
_entity_poly.type
_entity_poly.pdbx_seq_one_letter_code
_entity_poly.pdbx_strand_id
1 'polypeptide(L)'
;MELEPRRQDRVSKERPATPAVEEPALSTLEQPEAPAFEPNRILRWIYTRFFRHMSVDERWSGGVSEAAARGVVVYVMRSISVLDFLCLDYLLKRFRLPVVRFVNDLGLWILEPFGRGERRLRLRPQIPQEEALARVIHEHESALLFLRRPPTLGERPKGHGLERDLIRTLVEQQRKLDRPILLVPQTFVWTTRPPNKKPTIIDLLFGPSEWPGRLRVFLRFLLNFRNAQLRSGEPFDLAAFLAEHQHLTDADAADRVRYALLRRMEREREVVSGPAKKTAGRIRAELLRSPRVRRHIEAAAREQQKPISAIEAQADKELKKLCAMMDPNAIGLFARFLDWLFHRIFDGLVVDHEGIERVREAARRGPVVLLPSHKSHVDYLVLSYLLARNAISPPLIAAGDNLSFFPVGPFLRRSGAFFIRRSFQGRKLYTALVDAYLRRILVEGFNLEFFMEGGRSRTGKLLPPKLGLLSMVVDAGLKLPSVPLSFVPISVGYERIIEEGSYTRELGGGEKQAESVGGLLRTSSVLRSRYGRLYIQFGQVFDLRELLEEAARLREAPDSDLWSLKPAERRALIQRIAHRVTFEINRVTIVTPAALVGSALMSHRRRGMTHADLVSRSAELLAALKRAGARIARPVVREDEGETRLNEDAVNETLALFTDARLVETKELEGERIHTVPDARRLALEYHKNTILHFFVPSALIANALVLQRGEPLDEETLRERVARLSRLFKYEFMYRADATFDEIFDDALGTMIDAGEITRTDAGLVAVEATLLPLYATMLRSYFEGYRLAVCALAALPRERSIKKKDWIKQTLALGQKMFLAGELEQRESISRPKLENALLAMKDFDLVKLTSDSIEPGPALAEDGALAAFERRITKYL
;
A
#
# COMPACT_ATOMS: atom_id res chain seq x y z
N MET A 1 -74.34 -4.38 5.88
CA MET A 1 -73.73 -4.75 4.57
C MET A 1 -72.24 -4.64 4.79
N GLU A 2 -71.65 -5.82 4.98
CA GLU A 2 -70.30 -6.06 5.50
C GLU A 2 -69.23 -5.69 4.49
N LEU A 3 -68.15 -5.09 4.97
CA LEU A 3 -66.93 -4.86 4.22
C LEU A 3 -65.83 -5.75 4.82
N GLU A 4 -65.43 -6.80 4.09
CA GLU A 4 -64.28 -7.65 4.38
C GLU A 4 -62.95 -6.86 4.32
N PRO A 5 -61.97 -7.17 5.20
CA PRO A 5 -60.64 -6.57 5.11
C PRO A 5 -59.75 -7.36 4.16
N ARG A 6 -59.19 -6.65 3.18
CA ARG A 6 -58.11 -7.19 2.30
C ARG A 6 -56.89 -7.58 3.08
N ARG A 7 -56.50 -8.86 2.95
CA ARG A 7 -55.19 -9.40 3.36
C ARG A 7 -54.09 -8.70 2.60
N GLN A 8 -53.18 -8.03 3.31
CA GLN A 8 -51.90 -7.61 2.79
C GLN A 8 -50.94 -8.81 2.73
N ASP A 9 -50.53 -9.18 1.53
CA ASP A 9 -49.48 -10.15 1.27
C ASP A 9 -48.17 -9.61 1.80
N ARG A 10 -47.61 -10.28 2.83
CA ARG A 10 -46.26 -10.10 3.26
C ARG A 10 -45.34 -10.75 2.24
N VAL A 11 -44.78 -9.92 1.34
CA VAL A 11 -43.62 -10.29 0.54
C VAL A 11 -42.45 -10.44 1.51
N SER A 12 -42.01 -11.68 1.72
CA SER A 12 -40.79 -12.02 2.43
C SER A 12 -39.62 -11.46 1.64
N LYS A 13 -38.97 -10.39 2.13
CA LYS A 13 -37.69 -9.93 1.63
C LYS A 13 -36.65 -10.98 1.96
N GLU A 14 -36.37 -11.86 1.04
CA GLU A 14 -35.16 -12.69 1.04
C GLU A 14 -33.95 -11.76 1.05
N ARG A 15 -33.10 -11.93 2.06
CA ARG A 15 -31.80 -11.28 2.12
C ARG A 15 -30.97 -11.84 0.95
N PRO A 16 -30.32 -11.02 0.13
CA PRO A 16 -29.43 -11.52 -0.89
C PRO A 16 -28.31 -12.33 -0.20
N ALA A 17 -28.17 -13.57 -0.61
CA ALA A 17 -27.10 -14.45 -0.19
C ALA A 17 -25.76 -13.76 -0.53
N THR A 18 -24.85 -13.75 0.44
CA THR A 18 -23.47 -13.35 0.23
C THR A 18 -22.91 -14.17 -0.94
N PRO A 19 -22.32 -13.56 -1.98
CA PRO A 19 -21.75 -14.34 -3.07
C PRO A 19 -20.68 -15.26 -2.48
N ALA A 20 -20.89 -16.55 -2.67
CA ALA A 20 -19.90 -17.57 -2.38
C ALA A 20 -18.69 -17.24 -3.26
N VAL A 21 -17.52 -17.12 -2.65
CA VAL A 21 -16.25 -17.10 -3.36
C VAL A 21 -16.18 -18.42 -4.10
N GLU A 22 -16.27 -18.39 -5.42
CA GLU A 22 -16.04 -19.57 -6.26
C GLU A 22 -14.61 -20.04 -5.99
N GLU A 23 -14.49 -21.24 -5.45
CA GLU A 23 -13.22 -21.94 -5.30
C GLU A 23 -12.67 -22.20 -6.73
N PRO A 24 -11.42 -21.81 -7.04
CA PRO A 24 -10.86 -22.12 -8.35
C PRO A 24 -10.82 -23.66 -8.52
N ALA A 25 -11.32 -24.12 -9.65
CA ALA A 25 -11.32 -25.53 -10.02
C ALA A 25 -9.86 -26.05 -10.03
N LEU A 26 -9.52 -26.88 -9.07
CA LEU A 26 -8.24 -27.58 -9.00
C LEU A 26 -8.20 -28.60 -10.13
N SER A 27 -7.28 -28.40 -11.08
CA SER A 27 -6.94 -29.38 -12.10
C SER A 27 -6.63 -30.74 -11.45
N THR A 28 -7.30 -31.76 -11.96
CA THR A 28 -7.15 -33.17 -11.60
C THR A 28 -5.73 -33.65 -11.86
N LEU A 29 -4.89 -33.60 -10.82
CA LEU A 29 -3.73 -34.46 -10.73
C LEU A 29 -4.17 -35.72 -9.99
N GLU A 30 -4.13 -36.87 -10.68
CA GLU A 30 -4.34 -38.18 -10.09
C GLU A 30 -3.28 -38.39 -8.99
N GLN A 31 -3.71 -38.30 -7.72
CA GLN A 31 -2.89 -38.63 -6.56
C GLN A 31 -3.33 -39.99 -6.03
N PRO A 32 -2.39 -40.81 -5.50
CA PRO A 32 -2.75 -42.13 -4.94
C PRO A 32 -3.77 -41.94 -3.81
N GLU A 33 -4.82 -42.74 -3.83
CA GLU A 33 -5.92 -42.74 -2.85
C GLU A 33 -5.35 -42.98 -1.44
N ALA A 34 -5.18 -41.93 -0.66
CA ALA A 34 -4.98 -42.06 0.75
C ALA A 34 -6.30 -42.56 1.39
N PRO A 35 -6.28 -43.55 2.29
CA PRO A 35 -7.48 -44.12 2.87
C PRO A 35 -8.30 -43.03 3.54
N ALA A 36 -9.54 -42.87 3.10
CA ALA A 36 -10.46 -41.84 3.57
C ALA A 36 -10.72 -42.07 5.07
N PHE A 37 -10.12 -41.20 5.92
CA PHE A 37 -10.36 -41.21 7.35
C PHE A 37 -11.73 -40.58 7.65
N GLU A 38 -12.68 -41.37 8.10
CA GLU A 38 -13.92 -40.83 8.62
C GLU A 38 -13.80 -40.54 10.13
N PRO A 39 -13.77 -39.25 10.53
CA PRO A 39 -13.75 -38.90 11.94
C PRO A 39 -15.05 -39.39 12.64
N ASN A 40 -14.92 -39.82 13.89
CA ASN A 40 -16.09 -40.16 14.68
C ASN A 40 -16.99 -38.92 14.89
N ARG A 41 -18.24 -39.12 15.42
CA ARG A 41 -19.23 -38.05 15.61
C ARG A 41 -18.69 -36.88 16.43
N ILE A 42 -17.89 -37.14 17.49
CA ILE A 42 -17.32 -36.11 18.38
C ILE A 42 -16.26 -35.31 17.67
N LEU A 43 -15.32 -35.98 16.99
CA LEU A 43 -14.24 -35.32 16.27
C LEU A 43 -14.78 -34.54 15.06
N ARG A 44 -15.79 -35.09 14.36
CA ARG A 44 -16.49 -34.39 13.27
C ARG A 44 -17.19 -33.13 13.79
N TRP A 45 -17.81 -33.17 14.97
CA TRP A 45 -18.42 -32.00 15.61
C TRP A 45 -17.33 -30.93 15.95
N ILE A 46 -16.20 -31.34 16.55
CA ILE A 46 -15.08 -30.43 16.84
C ILE A 46 -14.56 -29.78 15.55
N TYR A 47 -14.32 -30.58 14.51
CA TYR A 47 -13.79 -30.12 13.22
C TYR A 47 -14.73 -29.12 12.55
N THR A 48 -16.02 -29.42 12.46
CA THR A 48 -17.01 -28.54 11.84
C THR A 48 -17.30 -27.30 12.67
N ARG A 49 -17.32 -27.40 14.02
CA ARG A 49 -17.66 -26.30 14.92
C ARG A 49 -16.54 -25.28 15.05
N PHE A 50 -15.29 -25.73 15.07
CA PHE A 50 -14.15 -24.90 15.44
C PHE A 50 -13.13 -24.72 14.29
N PHE A 51 -12.83 -25.72 13.51
CA PHE A 51 -11.72 -25.68 12.56
C PHE A 51 -12.15 -25.29 11.13
N ARG A 52 -13.43 -25.44 10.79
CA ARG A 52 -13.98 -25.03 9.50
C ARG A 52 -13.70 -23.56 9.16
N HIS A 53 -13.67 -22.70 10.17
CA HIS A 53 -13.48 -21.25 10.02
C HIS A 53 -12.00 -20.81 10.05
N MET A 54 -11.07 -21.76 10.15
CA MET A 54 -9.65 -21.45 10.18
C MET A 54 -9.19 -20.96 8.82
N SER A 55 -8.55 -19.81 8.81
CA SER A 55 -7.92 -19.27 7.61
C SER A 55 -6.57 -19.94 7.39
N VAL A 56 -6.36 -20.43 6.18
CA VAL A 56 -5.11 -21.06 5.74
C VAL A 56 -4.54 -20.22 4.62
N ASP A 57 -3.22 -20.09 4.56
CA ASP A 57 -2.53 -19.45 3.46
C ASP A 57 -2.75 -20.28 2.19
N GLU A 58 -3.22 -19.66 1.10
CA GLU A 58 -3.49 -20.37 -0.17
C GLU A 58 -2.27 -21.10 -0.71
N ARG A 59 -1.08 -20.54 -0.49
CA ARG A 59 0.18 -21.18 -0.89
C ARG A 59 0.60 -22.36 0.01
N TRP A 60 -0.02 -22.51 1.18
CA TRP A 60 0.35 -23.56 2.11
C TRP A 60 0.14 -24.96 1.54
N SER A 61 -1.05 -25.22 0.99
CA SER A 61 -1.37 -26.53 0.42
C SER A 61 -0.49 -26.85 -0.78
N GLY A 62 -0.27 -25.88 -1.68
CA GLY A 62 0.63 -26.01 -2.82
C GLY A 62 2.08 -26.29 -2.40
N GLY A 63 2.61 -25.51 -1.46
CA GLY A 63 3.99 -25.67 -0.96
C GLY A 63 4.22 -26.99 -0.24
N VAL A 64 3.22 -27.49 0.52
CA VAL A 64 3.29 -28.82 1.13
C VAL A 64 3.20 -29.93 0.07
N SER A 65 2.32 -29.80 -0.93
CA SER A 65 2.23 -30.76 -2.06
C SER A 65 3.53 -30.82 -2.86
N GLU A 66 4.13 -29.68 -3.17
CA GLU A 66 5.42 -29.60 -3.86
C GLU A 66 6.53 -30.24 -3.02
N ALA A 67 6.57 -29.97 -1.72
CA ALA A 67 7.51 -30.60 -0.81
C ALA A 67 7.32 -32.13 -0.79
N ALA A 68 6.07 -32.63 -0.77
CA ALA A 68 5.78 -34.07 -0.79
C ALA A 68 6.19 -34.75 -2.11
N ALA A 69 6.09 -34.06 -3.22
CA ALA A 69 6.57 -34.56 -4.52
C ALA A 69 8.10 -34.68 -4.57
N ARG A 70 8.81 -33.76 -3.90
CA ARG A 70 10.28 -33.72 -3.86
C ARG A 70 10.90 -34.72 -2.86
N GLY A 71 10.25 -34.87 -1.70
CA GLY A 71 10.90 -35.64 -0.62
C GLY A 71 9.97 -36.14 0.47
N VAL A 72 10.53 -36.51 1.59
CA VAL A 72 9.82 -36.93 2.81
C VAL A 72 9.46 -35.68 3.62
N VAL A 73 8.18 -35.46 3.88
CA VAL A 73 7.71 -34.28 4.60
C VAL A 73 7.72 -34.52 6.10
N VAL A 74 8.43 -33.68 6.83
CA VAL A 74 8.39 -33.63 8.29
C VAL A 74 7.84 -32.29 8.72
N TYR A 75 6.62 -32.28 9.24
CA TYR A 75 6.02 -31.08 9.81
C TYR A 75 6.72 -30.74 11.12
N VAL A 76 6.97 -29.45 11.34
CA VAL A 76 7.67 -29.00 12.54
C VAL A 76 6.89 -27.91 13.24
N MET A 77 6.62 -28.08 14.53
CA MET A 77 5.96 -27.11 15.39
C MET A 77 6.85 -26.68 16.56
N ARG A 78 6.63 -25.46 17.06
CA ARG A 78 7.47 -24.89 18.13
C ARG A 78 7.32 -25.62 19.46
N SER A 79 6.09 -25.90 19.88
CA SER A 79 5.79 -26.46 21.19
C SER A 79 4.66 -27.47 21.14
N ILE A 80 4.67 -28.43 22.06
CA ILE A 80 3.63 -29.46 22.18
C ILE A 80 2.27 -28.83 22.41
N SER A 81 1.34 -29.10 21.49
CA SER A 81 -0.04 -28.66 21.58
C SER A 81 -0.96 -29.68 20.91
N VAL A 82 -1.80 -30.32 21.70
CA VAL A 82 -2.83 -31.25 21.19
C VAL A 82 -3.77 -30.56 20.22
N LEU A 83 -4.12 -29.31 20.52
CA LEU A 83 -5.03 -28.50 19.72
C LEU A 83 -4.44 -28.18 18.35
N ASP A 84 -3.18 -27.73 18.30
CA ASP A 84 -2.49 -27.41 17.04
C ASP A 84 -2.31 -28.66 16.19
N PHE A 85 -2.03 -29.81 16.84
CA PHE A 85 -1.97 -31.11 16.17
C PHE A 85 -3.31 -31.50 15.54
N LEU A 86 -4.43 -31.43 16.29
CA LEU A 86 -5.77 -31.72 15.76
C LEU A 86 -6.16 -30.77 14.61
N CYS A 87 -5.77 -29.51 14.71
CA CYS A 87 -5.98 -28.56 13.64
C CYS A 87 -5.18 -28.92 12.39
N LEU A 88 -3.91 -29.29 12.55
CA LEU A 88 -3.07 -29.73 11.43
C LEU A 88 -3.65 -31.00 10.79
N ASP A 89 -3.99 -32.01 11.59
CA ASP A 89 -4.60 -33.25 11.10
C ASP A 89 -5.88 -33.00 10.29
N TYR A 90 -6.76 -32.10 10.80
CA TYR A 90 -7.94 -31.68 10.06
C TYR A 90 -7.61 -31.03 8.71
N LEU A 91 -6.64 -30.13 8.68
CA LEU A 91 -6.28 -29.41 7.47
C LEU A 91 -5.57 -30.33 6.45
N LEU A 92 -4.69 -31.22 6.90
CA LEU A 92 -4.05 -32.21 6.03
C LEU A 92 -5.09 -33.11 5.34
N LYS A 93 -6.09 -33.56 6.07
CA LYS A 93 -7.20 -34.35 5.51
C LYS A 93 -8.10 -33.55 4.57
N ARG A 94 -8.41 -32.29 4.93
CA ARG A 94 -9.23 -31.40 4.11
C ARG A 94 -8.60 -31.11 2.76
N PHE A 95 -7.29 -30.88 2.72
CA PHE A 95 -6.52 -30.54 1.51
C PHE A 95 -5.85 -31.75 0.85
N ARG A 96 -6.14 -32.99 1.31
CA ARG A 96 -5.56 -34.25 0.81
C ARG A 96 -4.01 -34.24 0.78
N LEU A 97 -3.40 -33.68 1.82
CA LEU A 97 -1.96 -33.61 2.01
C LEU A 97 -1.46 -34.84 2.78
N PRO A 98 -0.12 -35.13 2.76
CA PRO A 98 0.46 -36.26 3.48
C PRO A 98 0.09 -36.22 4.97
N VAL A 99 -0.59 -37.27 5.45
CA VAL A 99 -1.02 -37.37 6.85
C VAL A 99 0.10 -37.82 7.76
N VAL A 100 0.10 -37.30 8.99
CA VAL A 100 1.15 -37.58 9.97
C VAL A 100 1.05 -39.02 10.49
N ARG A 101 2.14 -39.77 10.42
CA ARG A 101 2.27 -41.16 10.93
C ARG A 101 3.09 -41.25 12.21
N PHE A 102 3.86 -40.22 12.53
CA PHE A 102 4.65 -40.15 13.76
C PHE A 102 4.48 -38.76 14.39
N VAL A 103 4.28 -38.70 15.70
CA VAL A 103 4.24 -37.48 16.53
C VAL A 103 5.04 -37.76 17.80
N ASN A 104 6.02 -36.89 18.08
CA ASN A 104 6.75 -37.00 19.35
C ASN A 104 5.90 -36.50 20.54
N ASP A 105 6.07 -37.15 21.69
CA ASP A 105 5.52 -36.75 23.01
C ASP A 105 3.97 -36.72 23.13
N LEU A 106 3.21 -36.83 22.05
CA LEU A 106 1.74 -36.82 22.11
C LEU A 106 1.10 -38.19 21.89
N GLY A 107 1.73 -39.07 21.15
CA GLY A 107 1.18 -40.35 20.75
C GLY A 107 -0.08 -40.23 19.87
N LEU A 108 -0.15 -41.01 18.81
CA LEU A 108 -1.32 -41.04 17.90
C LEU A 108 -2.59 -41.65 18.54
N TRP A 109 -2.50 -42.21 19.75
CA TRP A 109 -3.66 -42.73 20.48
C TRP A 109 -4.78 -41.69 20.66
N ILE A 110 -4.46 -40.41 20.62
CA ILE A 110 -5.45 -39.32 20.68
C ILE A 110 -6.41 -39.37 19.48
N LEU A 111 -5.98 -39.88 18.34
CA LEU A 111 -6.80 -40.08 17.15
C LEU A 111 -7.47 -41.45 17.10
N GLU A 112 -6.91 -42.47 17.76
CA GLU A 112 -7.40 -43.85 17.74
C GLU A 112 -8.81 -44.04 18.31
N PRO A 113 -9.22 -43.40 19.44
CA PRO A 113 -10.61 -43.51 19.92
C PRO A 113 -11.58 -42.75 19.02
N PHE A 114 -11.07 -41.95 18.08
CA PHE A 114 -11.84 -41.11 17.19
C PHE A 114 -11.81 -41.59 15.74
N GLY A 115 -11.08 -42.69 15.44
CA GLY A 115 -11.01 -43.31 14.14
C GLY A 115 -11.50 -44.80 14.20
N ARG A 116 -11.82 -45.39 13.05
CA ARG A 116 -12.08 -46.83 12.90
C ARG A 116 -10.75 -47.58 12.82
N GLY A 117 -9.91 -47.47 13.83
CA GLY A 117 -8.70 -48.29 13.97
C GLY A 117 -9.03 -49.46 14.91
N GLU A 118 -8.52 -50.66 14.63
CA GLU A 118 -8.65 -51.81 15.49
C GLU A 118 -8.21 -51.46 16.93
N ARG A 119 -9.11 -51.55 17.89
CA ARG A 119 -8.80 -51.48 19.32
C ARG A 119 -7.92 -52.65 19.69
N ARG A 120 -6.65 -52.58 19.49
CA ARG A 120 -5.68 -53.44 20.14
C ARG A 120 -4.99 -52.67 21.25
N LEU A 121 -5.53 -52.82 22.47
CA LEU A 121 -4.75 -52.66 23.69
C LEU A 121 -3.53 -53.59 23.63
N ARG A 122 -2.52 -53.18 22.89
CA ARG A 122 -1.23 -53.86 22.91
C ARG A 122 -0.35 -53.18 23.98
N LEU A 123 -0.16 -53.84 25.06
CA LEU A 123 1.00 -53.79 25.93
C LEU A 123 2.26 -54.17 25.05
N ARG A 124 2.65 -53.35 24.09
CA ARG A 124 3.90 -53.48 23.37
C ARG A 124 4.95 -52.69 24.12
N PRO A 125 6.19 -53.21 24.22
CA PRO A 125 7.32 -52.45 24.69
C PRO A 125 7.37 -51.13 23.88
N GLN A 126 7.54 -50.00 24.57
CA GLN A 126 7.64 -48.68 23.95
C GLN A 126 8.90 -48.67 23.10
N ILE A 127 8.75 -48.72 21.78
CA ILE A 127 9.86 -48.53 20.84
C ILE A 127 10.41 -47.11 21.08
N PRO A 128 11.72 -46.95 21.21
CA PRO A 128 12.32 -45.61 21.33
C PRO A 128 11.81 -44.68 20.25
N GLN A 129 11.58 -43.41 20.57
CA GLN A 129 11.01 -42.44 19.61
C GLN A 129 11.93 -42.26 18.39
N GLU A 130 13.22 -42.36 18.58
CA GLU A 130 14.25 -42.31 17.53
C GLU A 130 14.06 -43.44 16.51
N GLU A 131 13.84 -44.66 16.97
CA GLU A 131 13.61 -45.82 16.09
C GLU A 131 12.26 -45.74 15.38
N ALA A 132 11.22 -45.26 16.08
CA ALA A 132 9.89 -45.05 15.50
C ALA A 132 9.95 -43.99 14.40
N LEU A 133 10.63 -42.87 14.65
CA LEU A 133 10.85 -41.83 13.65
C LEU A 133 11.67 -42.36 12.46
N ALA A 134 12.79 -43.03 12.71
CA ALA A 134 13.63 -43.58 11.66
C ALA A 134 12.86 -44.54 10.73
N ARG A 135 11.96 -45.36 11.30
CA ARG A 135 11.10 -46.28 10.54
C ARG A 135 10.15 -45.52 9.61
N VAL A 136 9.43 -44.50 10.13
CA VAL A 136 8.46 -43.69 9.36
C VAL A 136 9.19 -42.96 8.22
N ILE A 137 10.36 -42.44 8.48
CA ILE A 137 11.20 -41.79 7.44
C ILE A 137 11.65 -42.76 6.36
N HIS A 138 12.05 -43.96 6.76
CA HIS A 138 12.44 -45.04 5.81
C HIS A 138 11.28 -45.56 4.96
N GLU A 139 10.08 -45.56 5.52
CA GLU A 139 8.84 -45.88 4.81
C GLU A 139 8.32 -44.70 3.93
N HIS A 140 9.08 -43.62 3.83
CA HIS A 140 8.75 -42.39 3.11
C HIS A 140 7.43 -41.71 3.57
N GLU A 141 7.00 -42.01 4.78
CA GLU A 141 5.79 -41.42 5.40
C GLU A 141 6.13 -40.14 6.15
N SER A 142 5.08 -39.34 6.41
CA SER A 142 5.24 -38.02 7.04
C SER A 142 5.21 -38.08 8.57
N ALA A 143 6.04 -37.25 9.18
CA ALA A 143 6.16 -37.12 10.64
C ALA A 143 5.83 -35.67 11.10
N LEU A 144 5.48 -35.53 12.39
CA LEU A 144 5.36 -34.22 13.06
C LEU A 144 6.32 -34.17 14.25
N LEU A 145 7.12 -33.13 14.33
CA LEU A 145 8.02 -32.87 15.44
C LEU A 145 7.66 -31.58 16.19
N PHE A 146 7.63 -31.66 17.50
CA PHE A 146 7.60 -30.50 18.40
C PHE A 146 9.03 -30.20 18.87
N LEU A 147 9.50 -28.98 18.62
CA LEU A 147 10.88 -28.58 18.93
C LEU A 147 11.14 -28.34 20.42
N ARG A 148 10.09 -28.06 21.20
CA ARG A 148 10.21 -27.73 22.63
C ARG A 148 9.04 -28.29 23.44
N ARG A 149 9.37 -28.71 24.66
CA ARG A 149 8.39 -29.12 25.66
C ARG A 149 8.10 -27.94 26.62
N PRO A 150 6.83 -27.57 26.89
CA PRO A 150 6.54 -26.57 27.91
C PRO A 150 7.00 -27.08 29.29
N PRO A 151 7.61 -26.25 30.15
CA PRO A 151 7.96 -26.64 31.51
C PRO A 151 6.70 -27.06 32.27
N THR A 152 6.76 -28.18 32.94
CA THR A 152 5.70 -28.63 33.86
C THR A 152 5.74 -27.82 35.15
N LEU A 153 4.59 -27.65 35.83
CA LEU A 153 4.51 -26.96 37.13
C LEU A 153 5.49 -27.63 38.13
N GLY A 154 6.52 -26.86 38.56
CA GLY A 154 7.52 -27.34 39.49
C GLY A 154 8.91 -27.61 38.88
N GLU A 155 9.03 -27.70 37.56
CA GLU A 155 10.36 -27.82 36.91
C GLU A 155 10.99 -26.43 36.71
N ARG A 156 12.17 -26.22 37.24
CA ARG A 156 13.03 -25.10 36.85
C ARG A 156 13.36 -25.27 35.36
N PRO A 157 13.37 -24.21 34.55
CA PRO A 157 13.75 -24.29 33.14
C PRO A 157 15.21 -24.75 33.10
N LYS A 158 15.43 -26.04 32.95
CA LYS A 158 16.71 -26.59 32.57
C LYS A 158 16.99 -26.13 31.15
N GLY A 159 18.16 -25.58 30.91
CA GLY A 159 18.54 -25.06 29.62
C GLY A 159 18.31 -26.08 28.51
N HIS A 160 17.76 -25.62 27.42
CA HIS A 160 17.67 -26.19 26.06
C HIS A 160 17.54 -27.73 25.87
N GLY A 161 17.18 -28.52 26.87
CA GLY A 161 17.14 -29.98 26.81
C GLY A 161 15.77 -30.50 26.33
N LEU A 162 15.67 -30.89 25.08
CA LEU A 162 14.94 -32.08 24.72
C LEU A 162 15.82 -33.25 25.22
N GLU A 163 15.28 -34.12 26.07
CA GLU A 163 16.01 -35.34 26.57
C GLU A 163 16.38 -36.27 25.41
N ARG A 164 15.82 -36.06 24.18
CA ARG A 164 16.11 -36.80 22.95
C ARG A 164 16.15 -35.85 21.77
N ASP A 165 17.23 -35.91 21.01
CA ASP A 165 17.45 -35.04 19.86
C ASP A 165 16.95 -35.67 18.56
N LEU A 166 15.62 -35.64 18.34
CA LEU A 166 14.98 -36.16 17.14
C LEU A 166 15.43 -35.44 15.85
N ILE A 167 15.91 -34.20 15.93
CA ILE A 167 16.50 -33.52 14.77
C ILE A 167 17.83 -34.14 14.40
N ARG A 168 18.65 -34.56 15.39
CA ARG A 168 19.85 -35.34 15.13
C ARG A 168 19.52 -36.65 14.44
N THR A 169 18.48 -37.36 14.88
CA THR A 169 18.00 -38.56 14.18
C THR A 169 17.67 -38.28 12.73
N LEU A 170 17.00 -37.17 12.41
CA LEU A 170 16.71 -36.77 11.02
C LEU A 170 17.99 -36.49 10.23
N VAL A 171 18.99 -35.83 10.82
CA VAL A 171 20.31 -35.60 10.21
C VAL A 171 20.99 -36.92 9.88
N GLU A 172 21.04 -37.85 10.85
CA GLU A 172 21.58 -39.18 10.67
C GLU A 172 20.86 -40.02 9.61
N GLN A 173 19.52 -39.91 9.54
CA GLN A 173 18.72 -40.58 8.50
C GLN A 173 18.95 -39.97 7.13
N GLN A 174 19.01 -38.62 7.02
CA GLN A 174 19.25 -37.94 5.74
C GLN A 174 20.60 -38.36 5.12
N ARG A 175 21.64 -38.59 5.92
CA ARG A 175 22.94 -39.08 5.39
C ARG A 175 22.87 -40.50 4.80
N LYS A 176 21.78 -41.25 5.10
CA LYS A 176 21.57 -42.61 4.62
C LYS A 176 20.53 -42.71 3.51
N LEU A 177 19.77 -41.62 3.27
CA LEU A 177 18.68 -41.58 2.31
C LEU A 177 19.06 -40.75 1.10
N ASP A 178 18.78 -41.24 -0.09
CA ASP A 178 18.97 -40.54 -1.36
C ASP A 178 17.87 -39.46 -1.55
N ARG A 179 16.70 -39.69 -0.96
CA ARG A 179 15.57 -38.77 -1.06
C ARG A 179 15.65 -37.66 0.01
N PRO A 180 15.43 -36.37 -0.35
CA PRO A 180 15.55 -35.31 0.62
C PRO A 180 14.44 -35.33 1.69
N ILE A 181 14.80 -35.06 2.94
CA ILE A 181 13.88 -34.79 4.04
C ILE A 181 13.59 -33.29 4.07
N LEU A 182 12.31 -32.93 3.89
CA LEU A 182 11.85 -31.56 3.85
C LEU A 182 11.15 -31.21 5.16
N LEU A 183 11.78 -30.33 5.96
CA LEU A 183 11.25 -29.87 7.24
C LEU A 183 10.32 -28.68 6.98
N VAL A 184 9.01 -28.84 7.23
CA VAL A 184 7.99 -27.82 6.96
C VAL A 184 7.54 -27.17 8.26
N PRO A 185 8.05 -25.96 8.59
CA PRO A 185 7.69 -25.27 9.83
C PRO A 185 6.20 -24.86 9.82
N GLN A 186 5.47 -25.25 10.86
CA GLN A 186 4.05 -24.90 11.04
C GLN A 186 3.87 -23.98 12.25
N THR A 187 3.18 -22.86 12.05
CA THR A 187 2.93 -21.88 13.11
C THR A 187 1.44 -21.57 13.18
N PHE A 188 0.78 -21.98 14.26
CA PHE A 188 -0.59 -21.57 14.54
C PHE A 188 -0.60 -20.24 15.29
N VAL A 189 -1.21 -19.24 14.70
CA VAL A 189 -1.38 -17.92 15.30
C VAL A 189 -2.81 -17.77 15.77
N TRP A 190 -3.03 -17.98 17.08
CA TRP A 190 -4.34 -17.86 17.74
C TRP A 190 -4.72 -16.42 18.09
N THR A 191 -3.77 -15.49 17.97
CA THR A 191 -3.99 -14.08 18.30
C THR A 191 -3.03 -13.20 17.50
N THR A 192 -3.55 -12.12 16.97
CA THR A 192 -2.77 -11.07 16.32
C THR A 192 -2.06 -10.14 17.33
N ARG A 193 -2.11 -10.46 18.63
CA ARG A 193 -1.52 -9.63 19.68
C ARG A 193 -0.04 -9.89 19.82
N PRO A 194 0.82 -8.85 19.78
CA PRO A 194 2.24 -9.01 20.05
C PRO A 194 2.47 -9.48 21.50
N PRO A 195 3.49 -10.29 21.76
CA PRO A 195 3.78 -10.77 23.10
C PRO A 195 4.13 -9.62 24.03
N ASN A 196 3.57 -9.65 25.24
CA ASN A 196 3.85 -8.65 26.26
C ASN A 196 5.10 -9.07 27.03
N LYS A 197 6.14 -8.21 27.07
CA LYS A 197 7.41 -8.50 27.79
C LYS A 197 7.32 -8.34 29.30
N LYS A 198 6.20 -7.86 29.85
CA LYS A 198 5.97 -7.84 31.30
C LYS A 198 5.13 -9.04 31.71
N PRO A 199 5.56 -9.88 32.66
CA PRO A 199 4.74 -10.94 33.21
C PRO A 199 3.49 -10.31 33.88
N THR A 200 2.34 -10.82 33.49
CA THR A 200 1.03 -10.45 34.07
C THR A 200 0.69 -11.50 35.12
N ILE A 201 -0.18 -11.19 36.10
CA ILE A 201 -0.71 -12.19 37.05
C ILE A 201 -1.26 -13.41 36.33
N ILE A 202 -1.83 -13.22 35.14
CA ILE A 202 -2.30 -14.29 34.27
C ILE A 202 -1.12 -15.12 33.73
N ASP A 203 0.04 -14.53 33.49
CA ASP A 203 1.25 -15.24 33.08
C ASP A 203 1.84 -16.09 34.21
N LEU A 204 1.64 -15.65 35.45
CA LEU A 204 2.06 -16.39 36.64
C LEU A 204 1.16 -17.63 36.89
N LEU A 205 -0.14 -17.49 36.68
CA LEU A 205 -1.12 -18.56 36.93
C LEU A 205 -1.25 -19.56 35.77
N PHE A 206 -1.11 -19.10 34.52
CA PHE A 206 -1.41 -19.87 33.31
C PHE A 206 -0.20 -20.03 32.36
N GLY A 207 1.00 -19.70 32.83
CA GLY A 207 2.23 -19.73 32.05
C GLY A 207 2.47 -18.48 31.20
N PRO A 208 3.75 -18.16 30.89
CA PRO A 208 4.12 -17.00 30.07
C PRO A 208 3.43 -16.99 28.70
N SER A 209 3.23 -15.83 28.13
CA SER A 209 2.59 -15.70 26.80
C SER A 209 3.39 -16.36 25.67
N GLU A 210 4.68 -16.52 25.87
CA GLU A 210 5.60 -17.24 24.95
C GLU A 210 5.51 -18.75 25.10
N TRP A 211 5.08 -19.23 26.29
CA TRP A 211 4.95 -20.67 26.67
C TRP A 211 3.61 -20.87 27.39
N PRO A 212 2.46 -20.76 26.68
CA PRO A 212 1.17 -20.84 27.32
C PRO A 212 0.92 -22.26 27.83
N GLY A 213 0.51 -22.38 29.10
CA GLY A 213 0.04 -23.65 29.66
C GLY A 213 -1.18 -24.19 28.89
N ARG A 214 -1.45 -25.49 28.98
CA ARG A 214 -2.55 -26.20 28.27
C ARG A 214 -3.91 -25.50 28.41
N LEU A 215 -4.27 -25.04 29.62
CA LEU A 215 -5.52 -24.34 29.89
C LEU A 215 -5.57 -22.96 29.19
N ARG A 216 -4.47 -22.26 29.13
CA ARG A 216 -4.40 -20.96 28.44
C ARG A 216 -4.51 -21.10 26.93
N VAL A 217 -3.93 -22.14 26.34
CA VAL A 217 -4.12 -22.49 24.92
C VAL A 217 -5.59 -22.77 24.64
N PHE A 218 -6.24 -23.56 25.48
CA PHE A 218 -7.64 -23.91 25.34
C PHE A 218 -8.57 -22.69 25.49
N LEU A 219 -8.36 -21.83 26.47
CA LEU A 219 -9.14 -20.58 26.64
C LEU A 219 -8.93 -19.61 25.49
N ARG A 220 -7.68 -19.45 25.00
CA ARG A 220 -7.39 -18.65 23.80
C ARG A 220 -8.08 -19.20 22.57
N PHE A 221 -8.11 -20.49 22.41
CA PHE A 221 -8.84 -21.15 21.33
C PHE A 221 -10.33 -20.86 21.40
N LEU A 222 -10.99 -21.09 22.53
CA LEU A 222 -12.42 -20.83 22.68
C LEU A 222 -12.81 -19.37 22.39
N LEU A 223 -11.93 -18.42 22.75
CA LEU A 223 -12.18 -17.01 22.54
C LEU A 223 -11.83 -16.50 21.12
N ASN A 224 -10.92 -17.19 20.42
CA ASN A 224 -10.36 -16.67 19.16
C ASN A 224 -10.36 -17.67 17.99
N PHE A 225 -11.05 -18.82 18.09
CA PHE A 225 -11.01 -19.86 17.06
C PHE A 225 -11.42 -19.35 15.65
N ARG A 226 -12.27 -18.32 15.57
CA ARG A 226 -12.67 -17.69 14.31
C ARG A 226 -11.57 -16.86 13.63
N ASN A 227 -10.56 -16.45 14.40
CA ASN A 227 -9.42 -15.63 13.93
C ASN A 227 -8.11 -16.44 13.89
N ALA A 228 -8.22 -17.75 14.06
CA ALA A 228 -7.07 -18.65 14.03
C ALA A 228 -6.53 -18.75 12.61
N GLN A 229 -5.21 -18.69 12.47
CA GLN A 229 -4.51 -18.78 11.20
C GLN A 229 -3.41 -19.80 11.28
N LEU A 230 -3.31 -20.65 10.23
CA LEU A 230 -2.15 -21.50 10.01
C LEU A 230 -1.19 -20.76 9.08
N ARG A 231 0.05 -20.67 9.49
CA ARG A 231 1.16 -20.13 8.70
C ARG A 231 2.24 -21.18 8.55
N SER A 232 2.75 -21.34 7.35
CA SER A 232 3.90 -22.19 7.06
C SER A 232 5.08 -21.31 6.69
N GLY A 233 6.24 -21.63 7.28
CA GLY A 233 7.50 -21.13 6.75
C GLY A 233 7.89 -21.90 5.49
N GLU A 234 8.85 -21.37 4.72
CA GLU A 234 9.42 -22.09 3.59
C GLU A 234 9.97 -23.44 4.02
N PRO A 235 9.74 -24.54 3.25
CA PRO A 235 10.32 -25.83 3.52
C PRO A 235 11.83 -25.73 3.65
N PHE A 236 12.40 -26.41 4.64
CA PHE A 236 13.84 -26.49 4.86
C PHE A 236 14.34 -27.82 4.29
N ASP A 237 15.13 -27.74 3.24
CA ASP A 237 15.73 -28.90 2.60
C ASP A 237 16.96 -29.36 3.42
N LEU A 238 16.84 -30.49 4.11
CA LEU A 238 17.88 -31.00 4.97
C LEU A 238 19.06 -31.57 4.17
N ALA A 239 18.79 -32.19 3.00
CA ALA A 239 19.83 -32.71 2.14
C ALA A 239 20.71 -31.58 1.57
N ALA A 240 20.08 -30.52 1.03
CA ALA A 240 20.79 -29.36 0.52
C ALA A 240 21.64 -28.70 1.61
N PHE A 241 21.06 -28.54 2.83
CA PHE A 241 21.80 -27.97 3.96
C PHE A 241 23.02 -28.80 4.34
N LEU A 242 22.90 -30.11 4.39
CA LEU A 242 24.02 -30.99 4.75
C LEU A 242 25.09 -31.04 3.64
N ALA A 243 24.70 -30.93 2.38
CA ALA A 243 25.63 -30.85 1.25
C ALA A 243 26.48 -29.55 1.30
N GLU A 244 25.86 -28.41 1.71
CA GLU A 244 26.58 -27.14 1.89
C GLU A 244 27.48 -27.14 3.14
N HIS A 245 27.14 -27.94 4.17
CA HIS A 245 27.79 -27.91 5.47
C HIS A 245 28.43 -29.30 5.84
N GLN A 246 29.12 -29.92 4.91
CA GLN A 246 29.72 -31.26 5.09
C GLN A 246 30.68 -31.37 6.28
N HIS A 247 31.31 -30.27 6.68
CA HIS A 247 32.27 -30.20 7.77
C HIS A 247 31.63 -30.27 9.18
N LEU A 248 30.31 -30.18 9.29
CA LEU A 248 29.63 -30.19 10.59
C LEU A 248 29.43 -31.61 11.11
N THR A 249 29.58 -31.76 12.42
CA THR A 249 29.12 -32.98 13.11
C THR A 249 27.60 -33.05 13.11
N ASP A 250 27.03 -34.25 13.29
CA ASP A 250 25.57 -34.41 13.30
C ASP A 250 24.90 -33.63 14.43
N ALA A 251 25.59 -33.45 15.56
CA ALA A 251 25.13 -32.64 16.68
C ALA A 251 25.12 -31.16 16.33
N ASP A 252 26.19 -30.61 15.75
CA ASP A 252 26.28 -29.21 15.33
C ASP A 252 25.30 -28.90 14.21
N ALA A 253 25.11 -29.80 13.26
CA ALA A 253 24.13 -29.71 12.19
C ALA A 253 22.72 -29.66 12.78
N ALA A 254 22.36 -30.56 13.70
CA ALA A 254 21.06 -30.57 14.37
C ALA A 254 20.76 -29.26 15.12
N ASP A 255 21.74 -28.69 15.82
CA ASP A 255 21.57 -27.40 16.52
C ASP A 255 21.37 -26.24 15.57
N ARG A 256 22.12 -26.20 14.45
CA ARG A 256 21.91 -25.16 13.42
C ARG A 256 20.57 -25.30 12.74
N VAL A 257 20.14 -26.51 12.39
CA VAL A 257 18.82 -26.79 11.82
C VAL A 257 17.71 -26.35 12.79
N ARG A 258 17.82 -26.72 14.07
CA ARG A 258 16.88 -26.29 15.12
C ARG A 258 16.77 -24.77 15.22
N TYR A 259 17.91 -24.09 15.24
CA TYR A 259 17.94 -22.63 15.28
C TYR A 259 17.29 -22.00 14.04
N ALA A 260 17.60 -22.51 12.85
CA ALA A 260 17.03 -22.05 11.59
C ALA A 260 15.49 -22.20 11.55
N LEU A 261 14.98 -23.37 12.00
CA LEU A 261 13.54 -23.64 12.08
C LEU A 261 12.84 -22.71 13.08
N LEU A 262 13.38 -22.55 14.28
CA LEU A 262 12.82 -21.65 15.29
C LEU A 262 12.81 -20.19 14.80
N ARG A 263 13.85 -19.77 14.09
CA ARG A 263 13.93 -18.43 13.51
C ARG A 263 12.91 -18.22 12.39
N ARG A 264 12.69 -19.22 11.53
CA ARG A 264 11.64 -19.19 10.50
C ARG A 264 10.24 -19.05 11.12
N MET A 265 9.93 -19.88 12.14
CA MET A 265 8.64 -19.80 12.84
C MET A 265 8.45 -18.46 13.56
N GLU A 266 9.49 -17.89 14.15
CA GLU A 266 9.40 -16.59 14.81
C GLU A 266 9.13 -15.47 13.80
N ARG A 267 9.76 -15.51 12.63
CA ARG A 267 9.49 -14.56 11.54
C ARG A 267 8.03 -14.63 11.09
N GLU A 268 7.49 -15.83 10.85
CA GLU A 268 6.07 -15.99 10.50
C GLU A 268 5.14 -15.41 11.58
N ARG A 269 5.48 -15.61 12.83
CA ARG A 269 4.74 -15.03 13.94
C ARG A 269 4.85 -13.50 13.97
N GLU A 270 6.03 -12.95 13.75
CA GLU A 270 6.29 -11.50 13.75
C GLU A 270 5.57 -10.79 12.59
N VAL A 271 5.46 -11.42 11.43
CA VAL A 271 4.66 -10.87 10.31
C VAL A 271 3.22 -10.63 10.74
N VAL A 272 2.62 -11.56 11.50
CA VAL A 272 1.21 -11.49 11.92
C VAL A 272 1.03 -10.60 13.15
N SER A 273 1.82 -10.83 14.20
CA SER A 273 1.63 -10.18 15.51
C SER A 273 2.49 -8.93 15.71
N GLY A 274 3.42 -8.68 14.80
CA GLY A 274 4.43 -7.64 14.95
C GLY A 274 5.56 -8.01 15.92
N PRO A 275 6.62 -7.19 15.95
CA PRO A 275 7.76 -7.43 16.82
C PRO A 275 7.38 -7.30 18.32
N ALA A 276 8.18 -7.94 19.16
CA ALA A 276 7.97 -7.92 20.60
C ALA A 276 8.05 -6.50 21.16
N LYS A 277 6.98 -6.05 21.82
CA LYS A 277 6.74 -4.66 22.16
C LYS A 277 7.47 -4.23 23.43
N LYS A 278 8.29 -3.18 23.34
CA LYS A 278 8.76 -2.41 24.50
C LYS A 278 7.74 -1.32 24.87
N THR A 279 7.66 -0.99 26.17
CA THR A 279 6.82 0.14 26.60
C THR A 279 7.39 1.46 26.06
N ALA A 280 6.52 2.41 25.68
CA ALA A 280 6.94 3.73 25.24
C ALA A 280 7.88 4.44 26.24
N GLY A 281 7.68 4.21 27.54
CA GLY A 281 8.58 4.72 28.58
C GLY A 281 10.01 4.13 28.50
N ARG A 282 10.12 2.83 28.19
CA ARG A 282 11.43 2.18 28.01
C ARG A 282 12.14 2.67 26.76
N ILE A 283 11.39 2.80 25.65
CA ILE A 283 11.95 3.36 24.40
C ILE A 283 12.48 4.78 24.65
N ARG A 284 11.71 5.65 25.32
CA ARG A 284 12.17 7.02 25.65
C ARG A 284 13.43 7.02 26.49
N ALA A 285 13.46 6.22 27.56
CA ALA A 285 14.65 6.12 28.43
C ALA A 285 15.89 5.61 27.65
N GLU A 286 15.74 4.64 26.77
CA GLU A 286 16.82 4.13 25.92
C GLU A 286 17.30 5.21 24.93
N LEU A 287 16.38 5.98 24.33
CA LEU A 287 16.72 7.07 23.40
C LEU A 287 17.47 8.22 24.08
N LEU A 288 17.02 8.67 25.27
CA LEU A 288 17.69 9.73 26.03
C LEU A 288 19.10 9.33 26.46
N ARG A 289 19.33 8.05 26.73
CA ARG A 289 20.66 7.51 27.09
C ARG A 289 21.56 7.28 25.87
N SER A 290 21.02 7.32 24.65
CA SER A 290 21.83 7.06 23.46
C SER A 290 22.90 8.13 23.26
N PRO A 291 24.15 7.77 22.91
CA PRO A 291 25.25 8.73 22.76
C PRO A 291 24.95 9.82 21.74
N ARG A 292 24.19 9.48 20.69
CA ARG A 292 23.80 10.42 19.64
C ARG A 292 22.85 11.51 20.18
N VAL A 293 21.79 11.11 20.90
CA VAL A 293 20.82 12.06 21.46
C VAL A 293 21.48 12.91 22.53
N ARG A 294 22.33 12.33 23.37
CA ARG A 294 23.07 13.07 24.41
C ARG A 294 23.94 14.19 23.83
N ARG A 295 24.69 13.91 22.75
CA ARG A 295 25.47 14.95 22.05
C ARG A 295 24.61 16.14 21.60
N HIS A 296 23.38 15.87 21.08
CA HIS A 296 22.47 16.95 20.69
C HIS A 296 21.86 17.68 21.90
N ILE A 297 21.61 16.99 23.03
CA ILE A 297 21.15 17.61 24.27
C ILE A 297 22.24 18.56 24.82
N GLU A 298 23.49 18.12 24.87
CA GLU A 298 24.63 18.92 25.30
C GLU A 298 24.89 20.14 24.40
N ALA A 299 24.79 19.96 23.09
CA ALA A 299 24.89 21.05 22.12
C ALA A 299 23.79 22.08 22.29
N ALA A 300 22.53 21.63 22.46
CA ALA A 300 21.38 22.50 22.72
C ALA A 300 21.47 23.22 24.08
N ALA A 301 22.01 22.54 25.12
CA ALA A 301 22.25 23.16 26.42
C ALA A 301 23.23 24.30 26.32
N ARG A 302 24.32 24.13 25.56
CA ARG A 302 25.31 25.20 25.28
C ARG A 302 24.71 26.33 24.46
N GLU A 303 23.98 26.03 23.38
CA GLU A 303 23.38 27.03 22.50
C GLU A 303 22.29 27.85 23.20
N GLN A 304 21.51 27.24 24.11
CA GLN A 304 20.44 27.92 24.85
C GLN A 304 20.85 28.43 26.24
N GLN A 305 22.11 28.23 26.65
CA GLN A 305 22.62 28.59 27.98
C GLN A 305 21.76 28.03 29.13
N LYS A 306 21.30 26.79 28.99
CA LYS A 306 20.45 26.10 29.97
C LYS A 306 21.15 24.87 30.56
N PRO A 307 20.83 24.44 31.77
CA PRO A 307 21.38 23.24 32.36
C PRO A 307 20.95 22.01 31.52
N ILE A 308 21.84 21.00 31.38
CA ILE A 308 21.61 19.77 30.61
C ILE A 308 20.32 19.09 31.06
N SER A 309 20.02 19.07 32.36
CA SER A 309 18.79 18.47 32.92
C SER A 309 17.51 19.12 32.40
N ALA A 310 17.51 20.44 32.18
CA ALA A 310 16.36 21.16 31.64
C ALA A 310 16.12 20.80 30.15
N ILE A 311 17.20 20.66 29.36
CA ILE A 311 17.12 20.23 27.98
C ILE A 311 16.74 18.75 27.87
N GLU A 312 17.22 17.89 28.77
CA GLU A 312 16.83 16.47 28.84
C GLU A 312 15.33 16.33 29.17
N ALA A 313 14.81 17.12 30.12
CA ALA A 313 13.37 17.17 30.40
C ALA A 313 12.55 17.66 29.20
N GLN A 314 13.05 18.66 28.47
CA GLN A 314 12.45 19.11 27.21
C GLN A 314 12.45 17.98 26.16
N ALA A 315 13.56 17.26 26.00
CA ALA A 315 13.68 16.13 25.07
C ALA A 315 12.71 14.99 25.44
N ASP A 316 12.57 14.65 26.73
CA ASP A 316 11.60 13.64 27.20
C ASP A 316 10.16 14.06 26.88
N LYS A 317 9.82 15.34 27.09
CA LYS A 317 8.50 15.90 26.78
C LYS A 317 8.20 15.79 25.27
N GLU A 318 9.18 16.09 24.41
CA GLU A 318 9.03 15.93 22.96
C GLU A 318 8.91 14.44 22.57
N LEU A 319 9.73 13.55 23.11
CA LEU A 319 9.63 12.11 22.89
C LEU A 319 8.29 11.53 23.39
N LYS A 320 7.76 12.04 24.50
CA LYS A 320 6.44 11.64 25.01
C LYS A 320 5.32 11.99 24.03
N LYS A 321 5.46 13.10 23.29
CA LYS A 321 4.52 13.48 22.23
C LYS A 321 4.74 12.68 20.96
N LEU A 322 6.00 12.38 20.61
CA LEU A 322 6.41 11.69 19.40
C LEU A 322 6.04 10.20 19.42
N CYS A 323 6.41 9.45 20.49
CA CYS A 323 6.33 8.00 20.48
C CYS A 323 4.91 7.44 20.36
N ALA A 324 4.71 6.45 19.49
CA ALA A 324 3.49 5.66 19.43
C ALA A 324 3.27 4.86 20.72
N MET A 325 2.02 4.57 21.03
CA MET A 325 1.62 3.79 22.23
C MET A 325 0.76 2.58 21.82
N MET A 326 1.14 1.92 20.75
CA MET A 326 0.36 0.84 20.13
C MET A 326 -0.26 -0.13 21.17
N ASP A 327 -1.59 -0.28 21.15
CA ASP A 327 -2.35 -1.15 22.06
C ASP A 327 -3.18 -2.13 21.22
N PRO A 328 -2.95 -3.45 21.34
CA PRO A 328 -3.66 -4.44 20.55
C PRO A 328 -5.18 -4.42 20.74
N ASN A 329 -5.66 -4.04 21.93
CA ASN A 329 -7.11 -3.94 22.19
C ASN A 329 -7.71 -2.74 21.45
N ALA A 330 -7.01 -1.60 21.45
CA ALA A 330 -7.40 -0.42 20.71
C ALA A 330 -7.41 -0.71 19.20
N ILE A 331 -6.39 -1.41 18.68
CA ILE A 331 -6.32 -1.82 17.26
C ILE A 331 -7.49 -2.75 16.91
N GLY A 332 -7.79 -3.76 17.72
CA GLY A 332 -8.89 -4.69 17.48
C GLY A 332 -10.27 -4.03 17.54
N LEU A 333 -10.46 -3.06 18.44
CA LEU A 333 -11.69 -2.27 18.51
C LEU A 333 -11.80 -1.36 17.27
N PHE A 334 -10.70 -0.75 16.87
CA PHE A 334 -10.64 0.12 15.72
C PHE A 334 -10.89 -0.62 14.41
N ALA A 335 -10.30 -1.79 14.24
CA ALA A 335 -10.54 -2.62 13.06
C ALA A 335 -12.04 -2.98 12.90
N ARG A 336 -12.74 -3.31 14.01
CA ARG A 336 -14.19 -3.57 13.98
C ARG A 336 -15.01 -2.33 13.65
N PHE A 337 -14.61 -1.17 14.19
CA PHE A 337 -15.25 0.11 13.86
C PHE A 337 -15.05 0.46 12.38
N LEU A 338 -13.82 0.28 11.85
CA LEU A 338 -13.52 0.53 10.44
C LEU A 338 -14.25 -0.46 9.52
N ASP A 339 -14.38 -1.71 9.93
CA ASP A 339 -15.17 -2.71 9.20
C ASP A 339 -16.62 -2.24 9.01
N TRP A 340 -17.26 -1.84 10.11
CA TRP A 340 -18.60 -1.27 10.06
C TRP A 340 -18.66 0.00 9.22
N LEU A 341 -17.73 0.92 9.41
CA LEU A 341 -17.69 2.20 8.69
C LEU A 341 -17.53 1.99 7.18
N PHE A 342 -16.57 1.18 6.77
CA PHE A 342 -16.29 0.96 5.34
C PHE A 342 -17.44 0.26 4.63
N HIS A 343 -18.08 -0.73 5.25
CA HIS A 343 -19.30 -1.32 4.69
C HIS A 343 -20.49 -0.36 4.65
N ARG A 344 -20.47 0.69 5.48
CA ARG A 344 -21.54 1.69 5.52
C ARG A 344 -21.40 2.74 4.44
N ILE A 345 -20.18 3.20 4.13
CA ILE A 345 -19.93 4.33 3.24
C ILE A 345 -19.38 3.95 1.87
N PHE A 346 -18.73 2.79 1.72
CA PHE A 346 -18.23 2.29 0.43
C PHE A 346 -19.02 1.07 -0.04
N ASP A 347 -19.11 0.91 -1.35
CA ASP A 347 -19.77 -0.22 -2.00
C ASP A 347 -18.86 -1.44 -2.14
N GLY A 348 -17.60 -1.31 -1.73
CA GLY A 348 -16.62 -2.38 -1.66
C GLY A 348 -15.21 -1.88 -1.57
N LEU A 349 -14.32 -2.79 -1.17
CA LEU A 349 -12.88 -2.60 -1.10
C LEU A 349 -12.23 -3.56 -2.11
N VAL A 350 -11.67 -3.01 -3.18
CA VAL A 350 -10.99 -3.77 -4.23
C VAL A 350 -9.48 -3.73 -3.99
N VAL A 351 -8.90 -4.88 -3.74
CA VAL A 351 -7.51 -5.00 -3.29
C VAL A 351 -6.69 -5.84 -4.25
N ASP A 352 -5.46 -5.41 -4.52
CA ASP A 352 -4.42 -6.21 -5.20
C ASP A 352 -3.90 -7.30 -4.25
N HIS A 353 -4.47 -8.52 -4.37
CA HIS A 353 -4.10 -9.66 -3.53
C HIS A 353 -2.65 -10.11 -3.75
N GLU A 354 -2.17 -10.11 -5.00
CA GLU A 354 -0.77 -10.43 -5.30
C GLU A 354 0.17 -9.40 -4.65
N GLY A 355 -0.24 -8.13 -4.65
CA GLY A 355 0.48 -7.07 -3.98
C GLY A 355 0.58 -7.29 -2.48
N ILE A 356 -0.49 -7.73 -1.83
CA ILE A 356 -0.48 -8.10 -0.40
C ILE A 356 0.52 -9.22 -0.13
N GLU A 357 0.61 -10.24 -1.01
CA GLU A 357 1.58 -11.32 -0.84
C GLU A 357 3.01 -10.82 -0.99
N ARG A 358 3.29 -9.92 -1.97
CA ARG A 358 4.61 -9.27 -2.08
C ARG A 358 4.99 -8.48 -0.82
N VAL A 359 4.03 -7.77 -0.22
CA VAL A 359 4.23 -7.07 1.06
C VAL A 359 4.52 -8.06 2.19
N ARG A 360 3.82 -9.19 2.23
CA ARG A 360 4.03 -10.22 3.25
C ARG A 360 5.42 -10.85 3.12
N GLU A 361 5.86 -11.14 1.91
CA GLU A 361 7.22 -11.66 1.65
C GLU A 361 8.31 -10.67 2.09
N ALA A 362 8.12 -9.39 1.78
CA ALA A 362 9.02 -8.35 2.26
C ALA A 362 9.04 -8.25 3.80
N ALA A 363 7.88 -8.32 4.45
CA ALA A 363 7.76 -8.29 5.91
C ALA A 363 8.37 -9.51 6.61
N ARG A 364 8.49 -10.65 5.93
CA ARG A 364 9.27 -11.82 6.42
C ARG A 364 10.76 -11.55 6.45
N ARG A 365 11.28 -10.77 5.52
CA ARG A 365 12.70 -10.42 5.42
C ARG A 365 13.10 -9.36 6.43
N GLY A 366 12.27 -8.32 6.62
CA GLY A 366 12.56 -7.22 7.53
C GLY A 366 11.45 -6.17 7.58
N PRO A 367 11.71 -5.01 8.21
CA PRO A 367 10.74 -3.94 8.27
C PRO A 367 10.41 -3.39 6.88
N VAL A 368 9.14 -3.13 6.66
CA VAL A 368 8.60 -2.61 5.41
C VAL A 368 8.23 -1.14 5.59
N VAL A 369 8.63 -0.31 4.63
CA VAL A 369 8.25 1.11 4.54
C VAL A 369 7.14 1.26 3.51
N LEU A 370 5.92 1.49 3.97
CA LEU A 370 4.75 1.71 3.13
C LEU A 370 4.67 3.17 2.73
N LEU A 371 4.60 3.43 1.44
CA LEU A 371 4.64 4.76 0.84
C LEU A 371 3.40 4.97 -0.04
N PRO A 372 2.24 5.25 0.58
CA PRO A 372 0.99 5.45 -0.15
C PRO A 372 0.89 6.85 -0.77
N SER A 373 0.09 6.95 -1.85
CA SER A 373 -0.47 8.22 -2.30
C SER A 373 -1.38 8.82 -1.23
N HIS A 374 -1.44 10.15 -1.15
CA HIS A 374 -2.23 10.82 -0.11
C HIS A 374 -3.36 11.67 -0.71
N LYS A 375 -4.56 11.13 -0.71
CA LYS A 375 -5.76 11.75 -1.30
C LYS A 375 -6.83 12.08 -0.25
N SER A 376 -6.94 11.25 0.82
CA SER A 376 -7.98 11.37 1.84
C SER A 376 -7.44 11.09 3.24
N HIS A 377 -8.19 11.51 4.26
CA HIS A 377 -7.99 11.05 5.64
C HIS A 377 -8.32 9.56 5.83
N VAL A 378 -8.92 8.92 4.83
CA VAL A 378 -9.21 7.48 4.87
C VAL A 378 -7.97 6.64 4.55
N ASP A 379 -6.99 7.18 3.82
CA ASP A 379 -5.84 6.43 3.30
C ASP A 379 -5.10 5.63 4.39
N TYR A 380 -4.70 6.28 5.48
CA TYR A 380 -3.98 5.61 6.56
C TYR A 380 -4.87 4.67 7.40
N LEU A 381 -6.20 4.91 7.39
CA LEU A 381 -7.15 4.03 8.07
C LEU A 381 -7.34 2.73 7.29
N VAL A 382 -7.51 2.83 5.99
CA VAL A 382 -7.77 1.67 5.14
C VAL A 382 -6.55 0.75 5.02
N LEU A 383 -5.35 1.30 4.96
CA LEU A 383 -4.13 0.48 4.92
C LEU A 383 -3.92 -0.31 6.22
N SER A 384 -4.03 0.36 7.37
CA SER A 384 -3.97 -0.34 8.66
C SER A 384 -5.04 -1.42 8.80
N TYR A 385 -6.27 -1.15 8.37
CA TYR A 385 -7.38 -2.10 8.35
C TYR A 385 -7.09 -3.28 7.43
N LEU A 386 -6.63 -3.01 6.21
CA LEU A 386 -6.33 -4.02 5.20
C LEU A 386 -5.22 -4.98 5.66
N LEU A 387 -4.11 -4.44 6.17
CA LEU A 387 -3.00 -5.25 6.65
C LEU A 387 -3.42 -6.11 7.84
N ALA A 388 -4.18 -5.55 8.78
CA ALA A 388 -4.72 -6.31 9.92
C ALA A 388 -5.64 -7.45 9.47
N ARG A 389 -6.50 -7.23 8.46
CA ARG A 389 -7.38 -8.29 7.90
C ARG A 389 -6.61 -9.38 7.16
N ASN A 390 -5.50 -9.02 6.53
CA ASN A 390 -4.62 -9.96 5.82
C ASN A 390 -3.53 -10.55 6.72
N ALA A 391 -3.67 -10.44 8.04
CA ALA A 391 -2.72 -10.97 9.02
C ALA A 391 -1.28 -10.51 8.78
N ILE A 392 -1.13 -9.23 8.45
CA ILE A 392 0.14 -8.52 8.45
C ILE A 392 0.07 -7.49 9.56
N SER A 393 1.13 -7.39 10.37
CA SER A 393 1.18 -6.42 11.47
C SER A 393 0.97 -4.99 10.95
N PRO A 394 0.00 -4.23 11.48
CA PRO A 394 -0.19 -2.84 11.09
C PRO A 394 1.08 -2.01 11.31
N PRO A 395 1.34 -1.03 10.43
CA PRO A 395 2.53 -0.17 10.53
C PRO A 395 2.42 0.84 11.67
N LEU A 396 3.58 1.40 12.06
CA LEU A 396 3.62 2.67 12.77
C LEU A 396 3.46 3.80 11.76
N ILE A 397 2.48 4.68 11.97
CA ILE A 397 2.08 5.71 11.00
C ILE A 397 2.63 7.07 11.43
N ALA A 398 3.42 7.71 10.56
CA ALA A 398 3.86 9.08 10.75
C ALA A 398 2.71 10.06 10.45
N ALA A 399 2.10 10.61 11.48
CA ALA A 399 0.99 11.55 11.38
C ALA A 399 1.42 12.99 11.72
N GLY A 400 0.76 13.97 11.13
CA GLY A 400 0.99 15.37 11.51
C GLY A 400 0.48 15.69 12.93
N ASP A 401 1.18 16.57 13.64
CA ASP A 401 0.85 16.99 15.01
C ASP A 401 -0.54 17.63 15.15
N ASN A 402 -1.12 18.11 14.04
CA ASN A 402 -2.51 18.60 13.99
C ASN A 402 -3.58 17.52 14.28
N LEU A 403 -3.23 16.24 14.20
CA LEU A 403 -4.12 15.12 14.54
C LEU A 403 -3.99 14.67 15.99
N SER A 404 -3.15 15.32 16.79
CA SER A 404 -2.87 14.95 18.19
C SER A 404 -3.92 15.40 19.21
N PHE A 405 -5.00 16.09 18.79
CA PHE A 405 -6.03 16.65 19.68
C PHE A 405 -6.92 15.58 20.32
N PHE A 406 -7.46 15.90 21.50
CA PHE A 406 -8.38 15.02 22.23
C PHE A 406 -9.80 15.02 21.57
N PRO A 407 -10.50 13.86 21.49
CA PRO A 407 -10.11 12.50 21.92
C PRO A 407 -9.38 11.70 20.85
N VAL A 408 -9.24 12.22 19.62
CA VAL A 408 -8.75 11.49 18.43
C VAL A 408 -7.26 11.13 18.57
N GLY A 409 -6.42 12.08 19.02
CA GLY A 409 -4.99 11.87 19.13
C GLY A 409 -4.58 10.70 20.04
N PRO A 410 -5.08 10.61 21.27
CA PRO A 410 -4.81 9.45 22.14
C PRO A 410 -5.25 8.13 21.55
N PHE A 411 -6.36 8.12 20.81
CA PHE A 411 -6.86 6.92 20.16
C PHE A 411 -5.97 6.49 18.98
N LEU A 412 -5.65 7.41 18.06
CA LEU A 412 -4.74 7.13 16.94
C LEU A 412 -3.36 6.69 17.43
N ARG A 413 -2.85 7.30 18.50
CA ARG A 413 -1.57 6.89 19.12
C ARG A 413 -1.59 5.44 19.61
N ARG A 414 -2.71 5.00 20.20
CA ARG A 414 -2.91 3.62 20.62
C ARG A 414 -3.09 2.66 19.41
N SER A 415 -3.51 3.20 18.28
CA SER A 415 -3.63 2.45 17.03
C SER A 415 -2.35 2.40 16.20
N GLY A 416 -1.24 3.01 16.67
CA GLY A 416 0.07 2.96 16.01
C GLY A 416 0.56 4.28 15.43
N ALA A 417 -0.22 5.37 15.51
CA ALA A 417 0.25 6.67 15.03
C ALA A 417 1.28 7.29 15.97
N PHE A 418 2.31 7.90 15.39
CA PHE A 418 3.24 8.80 16.07
C PHE A 418 3.19 10.17 15.42
N PHE A 419 3.30 11.22 16.23
CA PHE A 419 3.03 12.58 15.76
C PHE A 419 4.31 13.36 15.50
N ILE A 420 4.47 13.83 14.26
CA ILE A 420 5.61 14.65 13.82
C ILE A 420 5.14 16.07 13.47
N ARG A 421 6.03 17.02 13.70
CA ARG A 421 5.79 18.41 13.33
C ARG A 421 5.96 18.60 11.82
N ARG A 422 5.19 19.50 11.23
CA ARG A 422 5.22 19.78 9.78
C ARG A 422 6.54 20.36 9.28
N SER A 423 7.31 21.04 10.16
CA SER A 423 8.61 21.61 9.81
C SER A 423 9.67 21.25 10.85
N PHE A 424 10.82 20.81 10.36
CA PHE A 424 12.01 20.54 11.14
C PHE A 424 12.99 21.72 11.16
N GLN A 425 12.76 22.74 10.33
CA GLN A 425 13.66 23.85 10.13
C GLN A 425 13.93 24.61 11.43
N GLY A 426 15.20 24.84 11.75
CA GLY A 426 15.64 25.53 12.97
C GLY A 426 15.55 24.71 14.26
N ARG A 427 15.16 23.41 14.21
CA ARG A 427 14.88 22.57 15.39
C ARG A 427 15.82 21.36 15.48
N LYS A 428 17.13 21.63 15.60
CA LYS A 428 18.20 20.60 15.57
C LYS A 428 17.94 19.45 16.56
N LEU A 429 17.61 19.76 17.84
CA LEU A 429 17.32 18.75 18.87
C LEU A 429 16.10 17.88 18.48
N TYR A 430 14.99 18.50 18.07
CA TYR A 430 13.79 17.77 17.68
C TYR A 430 14.05 16.84 16.49
N THR A 431 14.78 17.30 15.48
CA THR A 431 15.19 16.50 14.32
C THR A 431 16.02 15.28 14.74
N ALA A 432 16.96 15.47 15.66
CA ALA A 432 17.77 14.37 16.20
C ALA A 432 16.94 13.34 16.99
N LEU A 433 15.90 13.80 17.71
CA LEU A 433 14.98 12.90 18.42
C LEU A 433 14.14 12.06 17.46
N VAL A 434 13.62 12.67 16.38
CA VAL A 434 12.86 11.96 15.35
C VAL A 434 13.73 10.94 14.64
N ASP A 435 14.94 11.31 14.21
CA ASP A 435 15.90 10.40 13.58
C ASP A 435 16.26 9.21 14.49
N ALA A 436 16.53 9.47 15.76
CA ALA A 436 16.81 8.41 16.72
C ALA A 436 15.61 7.47 16.94
N TYR A 437 14.39 8.01 16.97
CA TYR A 437 13.18 7.23 17.11
C TYR A 437 12.92 6.35 15.87
N LEU A 438 13.04 6.90 14.66
CA LEU A 438 12.89 6.14 13.40
C LEU A 438 13.89 4.98 13.32
N ARG A 439 15.17 5.23 13.63
CA ARG A 439 16.17 4.14 13.69
C ARG A 439 15.77 3.06 14.67
N ARG A 440 15.27 3.47 15.84
CA ARG A 440 14.89 2.53 16.86
C ARG A 440 13.76 1.62 16.45
N ILE A 441 12.71 2.15 15.83
CA ILE A 441 11.57 1.36 15.38
C ILE A 441 11.95 0.41 14.23
N LEU A 442 12.84 0.83 13.32
CA LEU A 442 13.34 -0.02 12.23
C LEU A 442 14.22 -1.18 12.77
N VAL A 443 15.12 -0.91 13.73
CA VAL A 443 15.92 -1.95 14.40
C VAL A 443 15.04 -2.97 15.13
N GLU A 444 13.92 -2.52 15.69
CA GLU A 444 12.97 -3.39 16.37
C GLU A 444 12.05 -4.16 15.39
N GLY A 445 12.15 -3.92 14.07
CA GLY A 445 11.41 -4.64 13.05
C GLY A 445 9.99 -4.15 12.82
N PHE A 446 9.63 -2.93 13.26
CA PHE A 446 8.31 -2.36 13.00
C PHE A 446 8.18 -1.90 11.56
N ASN A 447 7.06 -2.23 10.93
CA ASN A 447 6.65 -1.62 9.67
C ASN A 447 6.37 -0.13 9.88
N LEU A 448 6.68 0.67 8.89
CA LEU A 448 6.52 2.12 8.92
C LEU A 448 5.63 2.58 7.76
N GLU A 449 4.73 3.53 8.01
CA GLU A 449 3.92 4.17 6.96
C GLU A 449 4.08 5.68 7.05
N PHE A 450 4.34 6.31 5.90
CA PHE A 450 4.28 7.75 5.80
C PHE A 450 4.01 8.21 4.36
N PHE A 451 3.43 9.40 4.25
CA PHE A 451 3.09 10.02 2.98
C PHE A 451 4.21 10.94 2.52
N MET A 452 4.89 10.57 1.42
CA MET A 452 5.97 11.39 0.87
C MET A 452 5.50 12.77 0.38
N GLU A 453 4.25 12.88 -0.01
CA GLU A 453 3.64 14.15 -0.44
C GLU A 453 3.59 15.20 0.68
N GLY A 454 3.61 14.78 1.95
CA GLY A 454 3.55 15.65 3.12
C GLY A 454 2.24 16.45 3.25
N GLY A 455 1.24 16.13 2.44
CA GLY A 455 -0.10 16.70 2.45
C GLY A 455 -1.00 15.98 1.47
N ARG A 456 -2.32 16.10 1.62
CA ARG A 456 -3.29 15.47 0.72
C ARG A 456 -3.36 16.20 -0.61
N SER A 457 -3.40 15.45 -1.71
CA SER A 457 -3.71 15.99 -3.03
C SER A 457 -5.19 16.45 -3.08
N ARG A 458 -5.41 17.70 -3.45
CA ARG A 458 -6.74 18.26 -3.67
C ARG A 458 -7.17 18.15 -5.12
N THR A 459 -6.20 17.98 -6.01
CA THR A 459 -6.43 17.95 -7.46
C THR A 459 -6.61 16.56 -8.04
N GLY A 460 -6.35 15.50 -7.26
CA GLY A 460 -6.30 14.12 -7.75
C GLY A 460 -4.95 13.68 -8.29
N LYS A 461 -4.09 14.63 -8.70
CA LYS A 461 -2.70 14.34 -9.14
C LYS A 461 -1.83 13.98 -7.94
N LEU A 462 -0.81 13.18 -8.15
CA LEU A 462 0.24 12.94 -7.16
C LEU A 462 1.06 14.22 -6.95
N LEU A 463 1.33 14.57 -5.69
CA LEU A 463 2.13 15.76 -5.35
C LEU A 463 3.64 15.44 -5.36
N PRO A 464 4.51 16.43 -5.62
CA PRO A 464 5.94 16.24 -5.54
C PRO A 464 6.39 15.74 -4.17
N PRO A 465 7.33 14.77 -4.12
CA PRO A 465 7.76 14.15 -2.87
C PRO A 465 8.57 15.12 -2.00
N LYS A 466 8.31 15.09 -0.68
CA LYS A 466 9.11 15.77 0.34
C LYS A 466 10.12 14.80 0.92
N LEU A 467 11.39 15.06 0.69
CA LEU A 467 12.49 14.13 0.98
C LEU A 467 12.88 14.04 2.47
N GLY A 468 12.38 14.91 3.33
CA GLY A 468 12.86 15.03 4.72
C GLY A 468 12.76 13.73 5.53
N LEU A 469 11.58 13.10 5.58
CA LEU A 469 11.36 11.86 6.33
C LEU A 469 11.99 10.66 5.62
N LEU A 470 11.90 10.61 4.28
CA LEU A 470 12.56 9.59 3.47
C LEU A 470 14.08 9.59 3.71
N SER A 471 14.70 10.78 3.75
CA SER A 471 16.13 10.92 4.06
C SER A 471 16.50 10.31 5.40
N MET A 472 15.70 10.54 6.45
CA MET A 472 15.94 9.96 7.78
C MET A 472 15.81 8.42 7.76
N VAL A 473 14.84 7.89 7.02
CA VAL A 473 14.63 6.43 6.89
C VAL A 473 15.77 5.78 6.12
N VAL A 474 16.18 6.34 4.99
CA VAL A 474 17.33 5.86 4.20
C VAL A 474 18.62 5.95 5.02
N ASP A 475 18.85 7.07 5.72
CA ASP A 475 20.02 7.25 6.62
C ASP A 475 20.03 6.22 7.77
N ALA A 476 18.86 5.82 8.25
CA ALA A 476 18.75 4.74 9.22
C ALA A 476 19.12 3.39 8.59
N GLY A 477 18.60 3.09 7.41
CA GLY A 477 18.91 1.86 6.67
C GLY A 477 20.39 1.72 6.33
N LEU A 478 21.03 2.78 5.82
CA LEU A 478 22.46 2.80 5.50
C LEU A 478 23.37 2.47 6.70
N LYS A 479 22.90 2.71 7.93
CA LYS A 479 23.63 2.40 9.17
C LYS A 479 23.23 1.06 9.79
N LEU A 480 22.37 0.33 9.14
CA LEU A 480 21.81 -0.94 9.59
C LEU A 480 21.90 -2.00 8.47
N PRO A 481 23.08 -2.30 7.93
CA PRO A 481 23.23 -3.19 6.76
C PRO A 481 22.70 -4.62 6.99
N SER A 482 22.60 -5.04 8.26
CA SER A 482 22.03 -6.34 8.64
C SER A 482 20.49 -6.36 8.72
N VAL A 483 19.82 -5.19 8.59
CA VAL A 483 18.36 -5.08 8.62
C VAL A 483 17.88 -4.82 7.19
N PRO A 484 17.30 -5.82 6.50
CA PRO A 484 16.71 -5.62 5.19
C PRO A 484 15.59 -4.57 5.28
N LEU A 485 15.68 -3.51 4.49
CA LEU A 485 14.70 -2.45 4.45
C LEU A 485 14.05 -2.40 3.07
N SER A 486 12.76 -2.72 3.02
CA SER A 486 11.99 -2.75 1.78
C SER A 486 11.04 -1.56 1.69
N PHE A 487 10.90 -0.99 0.47
CA PHE A 487 9.98 0.09 0.16
C PHE A 487 8.81 -0.44 -0.66
N VAL A 488 7.59 -0.04 -0.30
CA VAL A 488 6.36 -0.46 -0.96
C VAL A 488 5.56 0.77 -1.40
N PRO A 489 5.60 1.11 -2.68
CA PRO A 489 4.72 2.13 -3.25
C PRO A 489 3.26 1.64 -3.26
N ILE A 490 2.30 2.50 -2.89
CA ILE A 490 0.88 2.12 -2.83
C ILE A 490 0.02 3.20 -3.46
N SER A 491 -0.83 2.82 -4.41
CA SER A 491 -1.85 3.71 -4.96
C SER A 491 -3.20 3.45 -4.31
N VAL A 492 -3.81 4.51 -3.78
CA VAL A 492 -5.17 4.49 -3.25
C VAL A 492 -6.08 5.24 -4.22
N GLY A 493 -7.08 4.56 -4.77
CA GLY A 493 -8.05 5.07 -5.75
C GLY A 493 -9.45 5.15 -5.17
N TYR A 494 -10.18 6.21 -5.51
CA TYR A 494 -11.54 6.47 -5.05
C TYR A 494 -12.47 6.68 -6.24
N GLU A 495 -13.66 6.09 -6.22
CA GLU A 495 -14.74 6.48 -7.16
C GLU A 495 -15.34 7.83 -6.76
N ARG A 496 -15.37 8.15 -5.48
CA ARG A 496 -15.72 9.47 -4.96
C ARG A 496 -14.98 9.74 -3.66
N ILE A 497 -14.52 10.97 -3.46
CA ILE A 497 -13.79 11.37 -2.25
C ILE A 497 -14.69 12.04 -1.23
N ILE A 498 -14.48 11.73 0.06
CA ILE A 498 -15.32 12.26 1.15
C ILE A 498 -15.15 13.78 1.30
N GLU A 499 -13.92 14.27 1.06
CA GLU A 499 -13.55 15.68 1.23
C GLU A 499 -13.82 16.56 0.00
N GLU A 500 -14.56 16.10 -1.00
CA GLU A 500 -14.82 16.78 -2.27
C GLU A 500 -15.24 18.26 -2.12
N GLY A 501 -16.22 18.54 -1.25
CA GLY A 501 -16.73 19.89 -1.06
C GLY A 501 -15.72 20.85 -0.41
N SER A 502 -14.83 20.34 0.44
CA SER A 502 -13.78 21.14 1.06
C SER A 502 -12.64 21.40 0.08
N TYR A 503 -12.28 20.39 -0.72
CA TYR A 503 -11.23 20.54 -1.74
C TYR A 503 -11.63 21.54 -2.82
N THR A 504 -12.87 21.49 -3.30
CA THR A 504 -13.38 22.45 -4.28
C THR A 504 -13.30 23.89 -3.76
N ARG A 505 -13.64 24.14 -2.49
CA ARG A 505 -13.49 25.46 -1.87
C ARG A 505 -12.05 25.91 -1.77
N GLU A 506 -11.13 25.04 -1.31
CA GLU A 506 -9.70 25.36 -1.21
C GLU A 506 -9.07 25.63 -2.59
N LEU A 507 -9.45 24.88 -3.62
CA LEU A 507 -8.99 25.06 -5.00
C LEU A 507 -9.45 26.42 -5.57
N GLY A 508 -10.68 26.83 -5.27
CA GLY A 508 -11.24 28.12 -5.66
C GLY A 508 -10.76 29.32 -4.83
N GLY A 509 -9.77 29.13 -3.94
CA GLY A 509 -9.17 30.21 -3.15
C GLY A 509 -9.77 30.43 -1.76
N GLY A 510 -10.71 29.60 -1.34
CA GLY A 510 -11.28 29.63 0.02
C GLY A 510 -10.22 29.33 1.09
N GLU A 511 -10.44 29.82 2.30
CA GLU A 511 -9.53 29.56 3.42
C GLU A 511 -9.50 28.07 3.79
N LYS A 512 -8.29 27.61 4.12
CA LYS A 512 -8.06 26.24 4.55
C LYS A 512 -8.67 26.04 5.94
N GLN A 513 -9.79 25.34 6.01
CA GLN A 513 -10.39 24.96 7.28
C GLN A 513 -9.62 23.79 7.89
N ALA A 514 -9.48 23.82 9.24
CA ALA A 514 -8.91 22.71 9.98
C ALA A 514 -9.89 21.52 9.96
N GLU A 515 -9.76 20.66 8.95
CA GLU A 515 -10.52 19.42 8.90
C GLU A 515 -9.96 18.43 9.89
N SER A 516 -10.82 17.90 10.74
CA SER A 516 -10.51 16.78 11.62
C SER A 516 -11.29 15.55 11.16
N VAL A 517 -10.65 14.39 11.23
CA VAL A 517 -11.33 13.09 10.99
C VAL A 517 -12.59 12.97 11.84
N GLY A 518 -12.54 13.44 13.10
CA GLY A 518 -13.69 13.46 13.99
C GLY A 518 -14.81 14.41 13.53
N GLY A 519 -14.48 15.52 12.86
CA GLY A 519 -15.44 16.46 12.27
C GLY A 519 -16.13 15.86 11.05
N LEU A 520 -15.36 15.20 10.15
CA LEU A 520 -15.89 14.51 8.97
C LEU A 520 -16.84 13.36 9.38
N LEU A 521 -16.45 12.53 10.34
CA LEU A 521 -17.27 11.38 10.79
C LEU A 521 -18.49 11.77 11.63
N ARG A 522 -18.51 12.96 12.23
CA ARG A 522 -19.69 13.49 12.97
C ARG A 522 -20.76 14.05 12.05
N THR A 523 -20.44 14.33 10.80
CA THR A 523 -21.41 14.87 9.85
C THR A 523 -22.32 13.73 9.39
N SER A 524 -23.58 13.76 9.82
CA SER A 524 -24.58 12.72 9.48
C SER A 524 -24.72 12.51 7.96
N SER A 525 -24.39 13.52 7.16
CA SER A 525 -24.41 13.45 5.70
C SER A 525 -23.36 12.47 5.16
N VAL A 526 -22.16 12.39 5.75
CA VAL A 526 -21.11 11.44 5.33
C VAL A 526 -21.59 9.99 5.52
N LEU A 527 -22.22 9.69 6.64
CA LEU A 527 -22.73 8.34 6.93
C LEU A 527 -23.97 7.97 6.11
N ARG A 528 -24.68 8.93 5.52
CA ARG A 528 -25.84 8.70 4.67
C ARG A 528 -25.46 8.56 3.19
N SER A 529 -24.35 9.13 2.76
CA SER A 529 -23.87 9.10 1.38
C SER A 529 -23.09 7.82 1.07
N ARG A 530 -23.13 7.40 -0.19
CA ARG A 530 -22.28 6.37 -0.75
C ARG A 530 -21.15 7.01 -1.55
N TYR A 531 -19.99 6.39 -1.50
CA TYR A 531 -18.77 6.91 -2.12
C TYR A 531 -18.18 5.97 -3.18
N GLY A 532 -18.97 4.98 -3.64
CA GLY A 532 -18.53 4.00 -4.60
C GLY A 532 -17.50 3.03 -4.02
N ARG A 533 -16.66 2.47 -4.88
CA ARG A 533 -15.63 1.50 -4.50
C ARG A 533 -14.31 2.21 -4.14
N LEU A 534 -13.56 1.59 -3.25
CA LEU A 534 -12.21 1.99 -2.86
C LEU A 534 -11.20 0.96 -3.38
N TYR A 535 -10.16 1.42 -4.06
CA TYR A 535 -9.18 0.57 -4.74
C TYR A 535 -7.81 0.74 -4.09
N ILE A 536 -7.11 -0.38 -3.81
CA ILE A 536 -5.76 -0.38 -3.25
C ILE A 536 -4.87 -1.25 -4.13
N GLN A 537 -3.84 -0.63 -4.70
CA GLN A 537 -2.88 -1.25 -5.59
C GLN A 537 -1.48 -1.11 -5.03
N PHE A 538 -0.69 -2.16 -5.12
CA PHE A 538 0.70 -2.19 -4.66
C PHE A 538 1.65 -2.15 -5.86
N GLY A 539 2.62 -1.26 -5.81
CA GLY A 539 3.71 -1.18 -6.78
C GLY A 539 4.73 -2.30 -6.57
N GLN A 540 5.79 -2.25 -7.36
CA GLN A 540 6.92 -3.15 -7.17
C GLN A 540 7.57 -2.87 -5.82
N VAL A 541 7.76 -3.92 -5.04
CA VAL A 541 8.56 -3.86 -3.81
C VAL A 541 10.03 -3.90 -4.19
N PHE A 542 10.83 -3.04 -3.59
CA PHE A 542 12.27 -3.00 -3.81
C PHE A 542 13.03 -2.76 -2.52
N ASP A 543 14.21 -3.33 -2.41
CA ASP A 543 15.04 -3.28 -1.21
C ASP A 543 16.11 -2.18 -1.31
N LEU A 544 16.48 -1.60 -0.16
CA LEU A 544 17.56 -0.61 -0.11
C LEU A 544 18.88 -1.17 -0.66
N ARG A 545 19.18 -2.44 -0.41
CA ARG A 545 20.38 -3.10 -0.92
C ARG A 545 20.39 -3.16 -2.45
N GLU A 546 19.30 -3.57 -3.09
CA GLU A 546 19.15 -3.62 -4.56
C GLU A 546 19.45 -2.25 -5.18
N LEU A 547 18.93 -1.18 -4.57
CA LEU A 547 19.18 0.19 -5.06
C LEU A 547 20.63 0.65 -4.87
N LEU A 548 21.29 0.21 -3.81
CA LEU A 548 22.71 0.49 -3.59
C LEU A 548 23.58 -0.24 -4.61
N GLU A 549 23.30 -1.51 -4.88
CA GLU A 549 23.97 -2.33 -5.90
C GLU A 549 23.77 -1.74 -7.31
N GLU A 550 22.55 -1.31 -7.62
CA GLU A 550 22.23 -0.63 -8.87
C GLU A 550 23.00 0.72 -9.00
N ALA A 551 23.04 1.50 -7.93
CA ALA A 551 23.79 2.75 -7.90
C ALA A 551 25.31 2.55 -7.98
N ALA A 552 25.83 1.44 -7.46
CA ALA A 552 27.25 1.07 -7.56
C ALA A 552 27.64 0.68 -8.99
N ARG A 553 26.78 -0.12 -9.67
CA ARG A 553 26.98 -0.50 -11.08
C ARG A 553 27.05 0.72 -11.99
N LEU A 554 26.17 1.69 -11.79
CA LEU A 554 26.15 2.94 -12.58
C LEU A 554 27.39 3.83 -12.35
N ARG A 555 28.12 3.62 -11.27
CA ARG A 555 29.34 4.37 -10.94
C ARG A 555 30.62 3.71 -11.43
N GLU A 556 30.53 2.51 -12.02
CA GLU A 556 31.68 1.66 -12.39
C GLU A 556 32.65 1.39 -11.21
N ALA A 557 32.12 1.41 -9.97
CA ALA A 557 32.88 1.23 -8.73
C ALA A 557 32.36 0.04 -7.93
N PRO A 558 32.48 -1.21 -8.42
CA PRO A 558 31.90 -2.39 -7.78
C PRO A 558 32.53 -2.74 -6.43
N ASP A 559 33.78 -2.34 -6.18
CA ASP A 559 34.54 -2.69 -4.96
C ASP A 559 34.40 -1.66 -3.81
N SER A 560 33.61 -0.60 -3.98
CA SER A 560 33.37 0.38 -2.90
C SER A 560 32.42 -0.20 -1.85
N ASP A 561 32.62 0.15 -0.55
CA ASP A 561 31.66 -0.15 0.50
C ASP A 561 30.28 0.43 0.13
N LEU A 562 29.34 -0.43 -0.23
CA LEU A 562 27.98 -0.09 -0.67
C LEU A 562 27.24 0.81 0.33
N TRP A 563 27.55 0.69 1.61
CA TRP A 563 26.86 1.38 2.71
C TRP A 563 27.49 2.72 3.06
N SER A 564 28.70 3.02 2.56
CA SER A 564 29.44 4.26 2.82
C SER A 564 29.32 5.21 1.63
N LEU A 565 28.31 6.08 1.62
CA LEU A 565 28.03 7.04 0.56
C LEU A 565 28.52 8.45 0.90
N LYS A 566 29.10 9.14 -0.06
CA LYS A 566 29.38 10.58 0.05
C LYS A 566 28.07 11.38 0.12
N PRO A 567 28.07 12.60 0.69
CA PRO A 567 26.84 13.40 0.83
C PRO A 567 26.09 13.67 -0.48
N ALA A 568 26.78 13.80 -1.61
CA ALA A 568 26.18 14.00 -2.93
C ALA A 568 25.51 12.72 -3.43
N GLU A 569 26.18 11.56 -3.33
CA GLU A 569 25.68 10.25 -3.71
C GLU A 569 24.45 9.85 -2.89
N ARG A 570 24.51 10.12 -1.59
CA ARG A 570 23.37 9.91 -0.70
C ARG A 570 22.15 10.73 -1.11
N ARG A 571 22.33 12.01 -1.45
CA ARG A 571 21.24 12.87 -1.95
C ARG A 571 20.68 12.32 -3.25
N ALA A 572 21.52 11.90 -4.19
CA ALA A 572 21.12 11.30 -5.45
C ALA A 572 20.32 10.00 -5.22
N LEU A 573 20.78 9.12 -4.32
CA LEU A 573 20.05 7.90 -3.94
C LEU A 573 18.65 8.22 -3.39
N ILE A 574 18.53 9.16 -2.44
CA ILE A 574 17.24 9.55 -1.85
C ILE A 574 16.29 10.10 -2.92
N GLN A 575 16.79 10.94 -3.84
CA GLN A 575 16.01 11.45 -4.96
C GLN A 575 15.53 10.30 -5.88
N ARG A 576 16.43 9.37 -6.21
CA ARG A 576 16.12 8.21 -7.04
C ARG A 576 15.03 7.33 -6.39
N ILE A 577 15.15 7.05 -5.09
CA ILE A 577 14.11 6.31 -4.34
C ILE A 577 12.77 7.06 -4.42
N ALA A 578 12.78 8.37 -4.16
CA ALA A 578 11.55 9.16 -4.18
C ALA A 578 10.88 9.16 -5.56
N HIS A 579 11.65 9.32 -6.62
CA HIS A 579 11.14 9.27 -7.99
C HIS A 579 10.63 7.88 -8.38
N ARG A 580 11.37 6.81 -8.04
CA ARG A 580 10.92 5.43 -8.30
C ARG A 580 9.61 5.13 -7.58
N VAL A 581 9.47 5.52 -6.31
CA VAL A 581 8.20 5.35 -5.57
C VAL A 581 7.07 6.13 -6.23
N THR A 582 7.31 7.37 -6.63
CA THR A 582 6.30 8.22 -7.26
C THR A 582 5.86 7.65 -8.62
N PHE A 583 6.81 7.18 -9.42
CA PHE A 583 6.55 6.50 -10.68
C PHE A 583 5.73 5.23 -10.47
N GLU A 584 6.12 4.37 -9.52
CA GLU A 584 5.42 3.13 -9.20
C GLU A 584 3.98 3.38 -8.74
N ILE A 585 3.74 4.41 -7.91
CA ILE A 585 2.38 4.81 -7.51
C ILE A 585 1.54 5.17 -8.73
N ASN A 586 2.06 5.96 -9.66
CA ASN A 586 1.37 6.31 -10.89
C ASN A 586 1.14 5.09 -11.78
N ARG A 587 2.17 4.25 -11.99
CA ARG A 587 2.11 3.05 -12.83
C ARG A 587 1.04 2.05 -12.38
N VAL A 588 0.85 1.88 -11.06
CA VAL A 588 -0.14 0.96 -10.51
C VAL A 588 -1.49 1.62 -10.22
N THR A 589 -1.63 2.91 -10.52
CA THR A 589 -2.91 3.60 -10.37
C THR A 589 -3.95 2.94 -11.27
N ILE A 590 -5.06 2.52 -10.66
CA ILE A 590 -6.13 1.84 -11.37
C ILE A 590 -7.09 2.86 -12.00
N VAL A 591 -7.50 2.58 -13.22
CA VAL A 591 -8.55 3.34 -13.91
C VAL A 591 -9.91 2.91 -13.35
N THR A 592 -10.50 3.76 -12.53
CA THR A 592 -11.84 3.55 -11.97
C THR A 592 -12.92 3.97 -12.95
N PRO A 593 -14.17 3.47 -12.85
CA PRO A 593 -15.29 3.97 -13.65
C PRO A 593 -15.45 5.50 -13.54
N ALA A 594 -15.33 6.05 -12.33
CA ALA A 594 -15.44 7.50 -12.09
C ALA A 594 -14.30 8.30 -12.77
N ALA A 595 -13.08 7.77 -12.80
CA ALA A 595 -11.96 8.42 -13.48
C ALA A 595 -12.17 8.44 -15.00
N LEU A 596 -12.64 7.33 -15.59
CA LEU A 596 -12.90 7.21 -17.02
C LEU A 596 -14.04 8.13 -17.47
N VAL A 597 -15.22 8.01 -16.83
CA VAL A 597 -16.41 8.81 -17.16
C VAL A 597 -16.15 10.31 -16.88
N GLY A 598 -15.49 10.63 -15.76
CA GLY A 598 -15.08 12.00 -15.44
C GLY A 598 -14.14 12.59 -16.51
N SER A 599 -13.21 11.79 -17.03
CA SER A 599 -12.31 12.22 -18.12
C SER A 599 -13.06 12.45 -19.43
N ALA A 600 -14.01 11.58 -19.77
CA ALA A 600 -14.84 11.71 -20.96
C ALA A 600 -15.69 13.01 -20.90
N LEU A 601 -16.35 13.26 -19.78
CA LEU A 601 -17.14 14.48 -19.58
C LEU A 601 -16.27 15.75 -19.60
N MET A 602 -15.10 15.73 -18.95
CA MET A 602 -14.24 16.90 -18.84
C MET A 602 -13.44 17.20 -20.13
N SER A 603 -13.29 16.24 -21.02
CA SER A 603 -12.69 16.43 -22.34
C SER A 603 -13.66 17.00 -23.40
N HIS A 604 -14.96 17.09 -23.07
CA HIS A 604 -15.96 17.63 -23.97
C HIS A 604 -16.01 19.17 -23.90
N ARG A 605 -15.97 19.80 -25.09
CA ARG A 605 -15.93 21.28 -25.18
C ARG A 605 -17.32 21.93 -25.06
N ARG A 606 -18.38 21.21 -25.43
CA ARG A 606 -19.76 21.69 -25.37
C ARG A 606 -20.32 21.56 -23.96
N ARG A 607 -21.38 22.33 -23.66
CA ARG A 607 -22.01 22.35 -22.32
C ARG A 607 -22.75 21.04 -21.99
N GLY A 608 -23.25 20.31 -22.97
CA GLY A 608 -23.97 19.06 -22.80
C GLY A 608 -23.41 17.97 -23.73
N MET A 609 -23.47 16.72 -23.30
CA MET A 609 -23.03 15.54 -24.03
C MET A 609 -24.17 14.52 -24.06
N THR A 610 -24.45 13.91 -25.19
CA THR A 610 -25.44 12.83 -25.25
C THR A 610 -24.89 11.59 -24.56
N HIS A 611 -25.79 10.70 -24.13
CA HIS A 611 -25.35 9.44 -23.50
C HIS A 611 -24.53 8.58 -24.47
N ALA A 612 -24.93 8.52 -25.73
CA ALA A 612 -24.21 7.78 -26.77
C ALA A 612 -22.79 8.33 -26.98
N ASP A 613 -22.61 9.65 -27.08
CA ASP A 613 -21.30 10.28 -27.20
C ASP A 613 -20.44 10.00 -25.96
N LEU A 614 -21.02 9.98 -24.76
CA LEU A 614 -20.30 9.68 -23.54
C LEU A 614 -19.78 8.23 -23.52
N VAL A 615 -20.61 7.28 -23.92
CA VAL A 615 -20.22 5.86 -24.01
C VAL A 615 -19.13 5.69 -25.07
N SER A 616 -19.28 6.24 -26.27
CA SER A 616 -18.28 6.19 -27.35
C SER A 616 -16.94 6.77 -26.88
N ARG A 617 -16.97 7.98 -26.29
CA ARG A 617 -15.76 8.64 -25.79
C ARG A 617 -15.10 7.88 -24.63
N SER A 618 -15.90 7.27 -23.77
CA SER A 618 -15.36 6.42 -22.70
C SER A 618 -14.68 5.17 -23.26
N ALA A 619 -15.24 4.57 -24.33
CA ALA A 619 -14.61 3.45 -25.01
C ALA A 619 -13.29 3.83 -25.70
N GLU A 620 -13.25 4.99 -26.37
CA GLU A 620 -12.03 5.53 -26.99
C GLU A 620 -10.93 5.78 -25.95
N LEU A 621 -11.27 6.42 -24.82
CA LEU A 621 -10.31 6.64 -23.71
C LEU A 621 -9.84 5.34 -23.08
N LEU A 622 -10.74 4.35 -22.95
CA LEU A 622 -10.38 3.01 -22.45
C LEU A 622 -9.36 2.34 -23.35
N ALA A 623 -9.54 2.41 -24.67
CA ALA A 623 -8.60 1.85 -25.64
C ALA A 623 -7.21 2.52 -25.54
N ALA A 624 -7.18 3.85 -25.41
CA ALA A 624 -5.94 4.59 -25.21
C ALA A 624 -5.25 4.23 -23.90
N LEU A 625 -6.00 4.08 -22.79
CA LEU A 625 -5.46 3.69 -21.49
C LEU A 625 -4.89 2.27 -21.50
N LYS A 626 -5.54 1.34 -22.23
CA LYS A 626 -5.00 -0.02 -22.42
C LYS A 626 -3.66 0.02 -23.15
N ARG A 627 -3.55 0.80 -24.25
CA ARG A 627 -2.29 0.99 -24.98
C ARG A 627 -1.18 1.60 -24.09
N ALA A 628 -1.55 2.53 -23.22
CA ALA A 628 -0.64 3.11 -22.23
C ALA A 628 -0.28 2.16 -21.08
N GLY A 629 -0.73 0.90 -21.09
CA GLY A 629 -0.46 -0.09 -20.05
C GLY A 629 -1.13 0.19 -18.70
N ALA A 630 -2.20 0.97 -18.67
CA ALA A 630 -2.93 1.28 -17.46
C ALA A 630 -3.67 0.07 -16.89
N ARG A 631 -3.69 -0.08 -15.57
CA ARG A 631 -4.51 -1.08 -14.89
C ARG A 631 -5.98 -0.68 -14.93
N ILE A 632 -6.84 -1.52 -15.48
CA ILE A 632 -8.27 -1.23 -15.60
C ILE A 632 -9.02 -1.94 -14.47
N ALA A 633 -9.91 -1.22 -13.79
CA ALA A 633 -10.78 -1.83 -12.78
C ALA A 633 -11.80 -2.78 -13.45
N ARG A 634 -11.98 -3.95 -12.85
CA ARG A 634 -12.90 -4.99 -13.41
C ARG A 634 -14.29 -4.45 -13.78
N PRO A 635 -14.95 -3.57 -12.99
CA PRO A 635 -16.26 -3.05 -13.37
C PRO A 635 -16.27 -2.23 -14.68
N VAL A 636 -15.13 -1.63 -15.08
CA VAL A 636 -15.02 -0.81 -16.29
C VAL A 636 -15.17 -1.64 -17.55
N VAL A 637 -14.81 -2.92 -17.49
CA VAL A 637 -14.72 -3.80 -18.67
C VAL A 637 -15.64 -5.00 -18.53
N ARG A 638 -16.15 -5.46 -19.68
CA ARG A 638 -16.87 -6.72 -19.86
C ARG A 638 -16.15 -7.54 -20.91
N GLU A 639 -16.02 -8.84 -20.67
CA GLU A 639 -15.58 -9.78 -21.69
C GLU A 639 -16.77 -10.16 -22.58
N ASP A 640 -16.64 -9.93 -23.86
CA ASP A 640 -17.65 -10.23 -24.87
C ASP A 640 -16.97 -10.90 -26.07
N GLU A 641 -17.35 -12.14 -26.39
CA GLU A 641 -16.79 -12.95 -27.50
C GLU A 641 -15.23 -13.02 -27.50
N GLY A 642 -14.58 -12.98 -26.35
CA GLY A 642 -13.12 -12.99 -26.21
C GLY A 642 -12.46 -11.61 -26.35
N GLU A 643 -13.23 -10.55 -26.58
CA GLU A 643 -12.76 -9.17 -26.55
C GLU A 643 -13.16 -8.47 -25.25
N THR A 644 -12.24 -7.70 -24.72
CA THR A 644 -12.52 -6.86 -23.54
C THR A 644 -13.08 -5.51 -24.00
N ARG A 645 -14.38 -5.28 -23.84
CA ARG A 645 -15.09 -4.05 -24.19
C ARG A 645 -15.46 -3.20 -22.97
N LEU A 646 -15.85 -1.94 -23.22
CA LEU A 646 -16.40 -1.07 -22.17
C LEU A 646 -17.69 -1.68 -21.60
N ASN A 647 -17.82 -1.69 -20.28
CA ASN A 647 -19.06 -2.05 -19.61
C ASN A 647 -19.94 -0.80 -19.44
N GLU A 648 -21.01 -0.70 -20.20
CA GLU A 648 -21.95 0.43 -20.14
C GLU A 648 -22.67 0.52 -18.80
N ASP A 649 -22.92 -0.59 -18.10
CA ASP A 649 -23.52 -0.56 -16.76
C ASP A 649 -22.64 0.23 -15.77
N ALA A 650 -21.31 0.10 -15.87
CA ALA A 650 -20.40 0.88 -15.06
C ALA A 650 -20.45 2.39 -15.38
N VAL A 651 -20.71 2.76 -16.64
CA VAL A 651 -20.96 4.16 -17.04
C VAL A 651 -22.25 4.67 -16.39
N ASN A 652 -23.32 3.87 -16.44
CA ASN A 652 -24.61 4.23 -15.85
C ASN A 652 -24.53 4.33 -14.31
N GLU A 653 -23.91 3.37 -13.63
CA GLU A 653 -23.66 3.41 -12.17
C GLU A 653 -22.87 4.67 -11.78
N THR A 654 -21.84 5.03 -12.55
CA THR A 654 -21.03 6.21 -12.30
C THR A 654 -21.82 7.50 -12.49
N LEU A 655 -22.66 7.58 -13.53
CA LEU A 655 -23.53 8.72 -13.75
C LEU A 655 -24.54 8.88 -12.61
N ALA A 656 -25.11 7.79 -12.11
CA ALA A 656 -25.98 7.83 -10.93
C ALA A 656 -25.23 8.37 -9.71
N LEU A 657 -24.00 7.86 -9.45
CA LEU A 657 -23.14 8.35 -8.36
C LEU A 657 -22.82 9.84 -8.48
N PHE A 658 -22.55 10.33 -9.70
CA PHE A 658 -22.26 11.76 -9.96
C PHE A 658 -23.51 12.63 -9.87
N THR A 659 -24.66 12.12 -10.27
CA THR A 659 -25.95 12.82 -10.17
C THR A 659 -26.37 12.95 -8.71
N ASP A 660 -26.26 11.90 -7.91
CA ASP A 660 -26.52 11.93 -6.46
C ASP A 660 -25.58 12.91 -5.74
N ALA A 661 -24.35 13.04 -6.22
CA ALA A 661 -23.37 14.01 -5.74
C ALA A 661 -23.60 15.43 -6.29
N ARG A 662 -24.54 15.61 -7.19
CA ARG A 662 -24.79 16.87 -7.92
C ARG A 662 -23.57 17.36 -8.71
N LEU A 663 -22.72 16.44 -9.18
CA LEU A 663 -21.59 16.74 -10.06
C LEU A 663 -22.02 16.83 -11.52
N VAL A 664 -23.02 16.07 -11.89
CA VAL A 664 -23.60 15.99 -13.24
C VAL A 664 -25.10 16.15 -13.12
N GLU A 665 -25.70 16.86 -14.07
CA GLU A 665 -27.13 16.93 -14.27
C GLU A 665 -27.50 16.17 -15.54
N THR A 666 -28.49 15.30 -15.44
CA THR A 666 -29.02 14.56 -16.59
C THR A 666 -30.39 15.05 -16.92
N LYS A 667 -30.62 15.43 -18.17
CA LYS A 667 -31.91 15.86 -18.70
C LYS A 667 -32.28 14.99 -19.87
N GLU A 668 -33.56 14.73 -20.03
CA GLU A 668 -34.11 14.04 -21.19
C GLU A 668 -34.66 15.10 -22.15
N LEU A 669 -34.15 15.13 -23.37
CA LEU A 669 -34.57 16.06 -24.41
C LEU A 669 -34.82 15.26 -25.69
N GLU A 670 -36.04 15.32 -26.23
CA GLU A 670 -36.43 14.63 -27.47
C GLU A 670 -36.15 13.13 -27.48
N GLY A 671 -36.22 12.48 -26.31
CA GLY A 671 -35.91 11.05 -26.14
C GLY A 671 -34.44 10.73 -25.97
N GLU A 672 -33.55 11.73 -26.03
CA GLU A 672 -32.12 11.57 -25.75
C GLU A 672 -31.77 12.04 -24.33
N ARG A 673 -30.91 11.27 -23.63
CA ARG A 673 -30.34 11.67 -22.34
C ARG A 673 -29.13 12.55 -22.59
N ILE A 674 -29.19 13.77 -22.09
CA ILE A 674 -28.09 14.75 -22.15
C ILE A 674 -27.53 14.96 -20.75
N HIS A 675 -26.21 14.80 -20.64
CA HIS A 675 -25.45 14.97 -19.42
C HIS A 675 -24.72 16.32 -19.45
N THR A 676 -24.89 17.13 -18.40
CA THR A 676 -24.25 18.44 -18.27
C THR A 676 -23.46 18.52 -16.98
N VAL A 677 -22.30 19.17 -17.03
CA VAL A 677 -21.47 19.44 -15.85
C VAL A 677 -21.65 20.92 -15.47
N PRO A 678 -22.32 21.25 -14.36
CA PRO A 678 -22.45 22.64 -13.91
C PRO A 678 -21.07 23.28 -13.68
N ASP A 679 -20.88 24.52 -14.11
CA ASP A 679 -19.60 25.24 -14.00
C ASP A 679 -19.04 25.24 -12.56
N ALA A 680 -19.92 25.38 -11.55
CA ALA A 680 -19.55 25.34 -10.15
C ALA A 680 -19.00 23.96 -9.69
N ARG A 681 -19.25 22.90 -10.46
CA ARG A 681 -18.83 21.52 -10.15
C ARG A 681 -17.64 21.04 -10.96
N ARG A 682 -17.22 21.75 -12.00
CA ARG A 682 -16.12 21.37 -12.88
C ARG A 682 -14.81 21.11 -12.12
N LEU A 683 -14.48 21.95 -11.12
CA LEU A 683 -13.30 21.72 -10.25
C LEU A 683 -13.36 20.40 -9.47
N ALA A 684 -14.55 19.99 -9.03
CA ALA A 684 -14.74 18.72 -8.33
C ALA A 684 -14.62 17.54 -9.31
N LEU A 685 -15.19 17.65 -10.50
CA LEU A 685 -15.14 16.60 -11.51
C LEU A 685 -13.72 16.46 -12.12
N GLU A 686 -13.00 17.56 -12.25
CA GLU A 686 -11.58 17.55 -12.71
C GLU A 686 -10.68 16.68 -11.82
N TYR A 687 -11.00 16.52 -10.54
CA TYR A 687 -10.33 15.61 -9.64
C TYR A 687 -10.26 14.19 -10.23
N HIS A 688 -11.36 13.66 -10.74
CA HIS A 688 -11.43 12.31 -11.31
C HIS A 688 -10.59 12.19 -12.59
N LYS A 689 -10.66 13.15 -13.51
CA LYS A 689 -9.78 13.21 -14.69
C LYS A 689 -8.31 13.19 -14.29
N ASN A 690 -7.94 13.99 -13.31
CA ASN A 690 -6.55 14.14 -12.89
C ASN A 690 -5.96 12.89 -12.24
N THR A 691 -6.78 11.97 -11.72
CA THR A 691 -6.28 10.71 -11.13
C THR A 691 -5.61 9.81 -12.16
N ILE A 692 -6.01 9.89 -13.43
CA ILE A 692 -5.49 9.09 -14.55
C ILE A 692 -4.80 9.93 -15.64
N LEU A 693 -4.75 11.24 -15.48
CA LEU A 693 -4.19 12.15 -16.49
C LEU A 693 -2.74 11.84 -16.85
N HIS A 694 -1.94 11.33 -15.90
CA HIS A 694 -0.54 10.98 -16.11
C HIS A 694 -0.32 9.92 -17.20
N PHE A 695 -1.31 9.07 -17.52
CA PHE A 695 -1.24 8.13 -18.63
C PHE A 695 -1.35 8.82 -20.00
N PHE A 696 -1.99 9.97 -20.05
CA PHE A 696 -2.22 10.71 -21.28
C PHE A 696 -1.20 11.82 -21.54
N VAL A 697 -0.43 12.25 -20.52
CA VAL A 697 0.44 13.44 -20.60
C VAL A 697 1.43 13.36 -21.79
N PRO A 698 2.18 12.25 -22.03
CA PRO A 698 3.10 12.21 -23.16
C PRO A 698 2.39 12.40 -24.51
N SER A 699 1.33 11.64 -24.76
CA SER A 699 0.51 11.74 -25.99
C SER A 699 -0.18 13.10 -26.11
N ALA A 700 -0.62 13.69 -24.99
CA ALA A 700 -1.24 15.01 -24.98
C ALA A 700 -0.26 16.15 -25.32
N LEU A 701 1.01 16.03 -24.93
CA LEU A 701 2.05 17.00 -25.32
C LEU A 701 2.34 16.92 -26.82
N ILE A 702 2.47 15.69 -27.35
CA ILE A 702 2.66 15.45 -28.80
C ILE A 702 1.44 15.98 -29.58
N ALA A 703 0.22 15.64 -29.15
CA ALA A 703 -1.01 16.09 -29.81
C ALA A 703 -1.12 17.62 -29.86
N ASN A 704 -0.84 18.32 -28.74
CA ASN A 704 -0.83 19.78 -28.70
C ASN A 704 0.22 20.37 -29.66
N ALA A 705 1.40 19.75 -29.81
CA ALA A 705 2.45 20.22 -30.71
C ALA A 705 2.08 20.03 -32.18
N LEU A 706 1.35 18.94 -32.54
CA LEU A 706 0.90 18.63 -33.88
C LEU A 706 -0.36 19.38 -34.30
N VAL A 707 -1.34 19.57 -33.42
CA VAL A 707 -2.60 20.28 -33.76
C VAL A 707 -2.35 21.70 -34.27
N LEU A 708 -1.22 22.31 -33.91
CA LEU A 708 -0.78 23.63 -34.42
C LEU A 708 -0.51 23.62 -35.92
N GLN A 709 -0.21 22.48 -36.54
CA GLN A 709 0.13 22.39 -37.96
C GLN A 709 -1.08 22.29 -38.88
N ARG A 710 -2.29 22.13 -38.31
CA ARG A 710 -3.55 22.07 -39.08
C ARG A 710 -3.53 21.04 -40.24
N GLY A 711 -2.88 19.90 -40.03
CA GLY A 711 -2.72 18.86 -41.05
C GLY A 711 -1.44 18.93 -41.90
N GLU A 712 -0.65 20.01 -41.80
CA GLU A 712 0.62 20.12 -42.52
C GLU A 712 1.67 19.18 -41.89
N PRO A 713 2.55 18.56 -42.68
CA PRO A 713 3.63 17.71 -42.20
C PRO A 713 4.60 18.50 -41.28
N LEU A 714 5.04 17.83 -40.22
CA LEU A 714 6.04 18.38 -39.30
C LEU A 714 7.23 17.43 -39.21
N ASP A 715 8.45 17.93 -39.35
CA ASP A 715 9.62 17.09 -39.12
C ASP A 715 9.72 16.69 -37.66
N GLU A 716 10.30 15.51 -37.43
CA GLU A 716 10.32 14.89 -36.10
C GLU A 716 11.16 15.67 -35.10
N GLU A 717 12.27 16.28 -35.56
CA GLU A 717 13.15 17.08 -34.70
C GLU A 717 12.41 18.33 -34.19
N THR A 718 11.72 19.03 -35.07
CA THR A 718 10.87 20.18 -34.69
C THR A 718 9.75 19.77 -33.74
N LEU A 719 9.14 18.59 -33.96
CA LEU A 719 8.14 18.08 -33.04
C LEU A 719 8.73 17.81 -31.67
N ARG A 720 9.88 17.13 -31.61
CA ARG A 720 10.62 16.82 -30.38
C ARG A 720 10.97 18.08 -29.59
N GLU A 721 11.49 19.10 -30.27
CA GLU A 721 11.75 20.38 -29.63
C GLU A 721 10.51 21.08 -29.06
N ARG A 722 9.39 21.02 -29.80
CA ARG A 722 8.11 21.62 -29.31
C ARG A 722 7.61 20.88 -28.07
N VAL A 723 7.66 19.56 -28.09
CA VAL A 723 7.26 18.72 -26.95
C VAL A 723 8.18 18.95 -25.75
N ALA A 724 9.49 19.08 -25.97
CA ALA A 724 10.45 19.40 -24.92
C ALA A 724 10.15 20.75 -24.26
N ARG A 725 9.79 21.77 -25.05
CA ARG A 725 9.39 23.11 -24.54
C ARG A 725 8.08 23.02 -23.71
N LEU A 726 7.09 22.23 -24.15
CA LEU A 726 5.86 22.00 -23.41
C LEU A 726 6.10 21.20 -22.12
N SER A 727 6.92 20.15 -22.19
CA SER A 727 7.33 19.38 -21.02
C SER A 727 8.00 20.26 -19.97
N ARG A 728 8.91 21.16 -20.40
CA ARG A 728 9.54 22.13 -19.50
C ARG A 728 8.54 23.14 -18.90
N LEU A 729 7.55 23.59 -19.69
CA LEU A 729 6.48 24.48 -19.20
C LEU A 729 5.68 23.84 -18.08
N PHE A 730 5.34 22.55 -18.21
CA PHE A 730 4.50 21.81 -17.27
C PHE A 730 5.27 20.92 -16.29
N LYS A 731 6.58 21.11 -16.13
CA LYS A 731 7.41 20.25 -15.29
C LYS A 731 6.97 20.22 -13.80
N TYR A 732 6.25 21.24 -13.34
CA TYR A 732 5.70 21.30 -11.99
C TYR A 732 4.29 20.75 -11.88
N GLU A 733 3.63 20.45 -13.01
CA GLU A 733 2.29 19.89 -13.04
C GLU A 733 2.31 18.36 -13.01
N PHE A 734 3.28 17.72 -13.66
CA PHE A 734 3.30 16.30 -13.88
C PHE A 734 4.57 15.66 -13.36
N MET A 735 4.44 14.41 -12.89
CA MET A 735 5.58 13.58 -12.50
C MET A 735 5.94 12.68 -13.68
N TYR A 736 7.08 12.93 -14.29
CA TYR A 736 7.60 12.12 -15.40
C TYR A 736 8.34 10.88 -14.90
N ARG A 737 8.56 9.91 -15.77
CA ARG A 737 9.37 8.71 -15.49
C ARG A 737 10.79 9.14 -15.09
N ALA A 738 11.28 8.58 -14.00
CA ALA A 738 12.63 8.86 -13.51
C ALA A 738 13.68 7.85 -14.03
N ASP A 739 13.21 6.75 -14.60
CA ASP A 739 13.99 5.64 -15.15
C ASP A 739 14.19 5.77 -16.67
N ALA A 740 13.66 6.82 -17.28
CA ALA A 740 13.74 7.09 -18.70
C ALA A 740 14.11 8.56 -18.97
N THR A 741 14.85 8.80 -20.02
CA THR A 741 15.16 10.13 -20.54
C THR A 741 13.93 10.76 -21.21
N PHE A 742 14.00 12.06 -21.49
CA PHE A 742 12.95 12.74 -22.25
C PHE A 742 12.77 12.10 -23.64
N ASP A 743 13.88 11.75 -24.32
CA ASP A 743 13.85 11.18 -25.65
C ASP A 743 13.19 9.79 -25.65
N GLU A 744 13.52 8.92 -24.69
CA GLU A 744 12.88 7.62 -24.54
C GLU A 744 11.36 7.75 -24.30
N ILE A 745 10.92 8.69 -23.46
CA ILE A 745 9.51 8.94 -23.20
C ILE A 745 8.80 9.47 -24.46
N PHE A 746 9.46 10.34 -25.21
CA PHE A 746 8.95 10.90 -26.45
C PHE A 746 8.83 9.82 -27.52
N ASP A 747 9.87 9.01 -27.72
CA ASP A 747 9.92 7.96 -28.74
C ASP A 747 8.89 6.86 -28.45
N ASP A 748 8.76 6.41 -27.19
CA ASP A 748 7.73 5.45 -26.73
C ASP A 748 6.32 5.98 -27.02
N ALA A 749 6.04 7.24 -26.71
CA ALA A 749 4.73 7.84 -26.92
C ALA A 749 4.42 8.05 -28.41
N LEU A 750 5.39 8.57 -29.18
CA LEU A 750 5.25 8.76 -30.63
C LEU A 750 5.05 7.42 -31.35
N GLY A 751 5.86 6.41 -31.02
CA GLY A 751 5.71 5.05 -31.56
C GLY A 751 4.32 4.47 -31.29
N THR A 752 3.85 4.56 -30.04
CA THR A 752 2.49 4.11 -29.66
C THR A 752 1.39 4.80 -30.48
N MET A 753 1.52 6.11 -30.75
CA MET A 753 0.55 6.88 -31.53
C MET A 753 0.60 6.55 -33.02
N ILE A 754 1.78 6.23 -33.56
CA ILE A 754 1.95 5.76 -34.94
C ILE A 754 1.36 4.36 -35.10
N ASP A 755 1.66 3.44 -34.19
CA ASP A 755 1.12 2.06 -34.21
C ASP A 755 -0.42 2.04 -34.08
N ALA A 756 -0.97 3.02 -33.35
CA ALA A 756 -2.42 3.22 -33.24
C ALA A 756 -3.06 3.88 -34.49
N GLY A 757 -2.28 4.27 -35.50
CA GLY A 757 -2.76 4.99 -36.68
C GLY A 757 -3.22 6.42 -36.40
N GLU A 758 -2.82 7.01 -35.27
CA GLU A 758 -3.16 8.38 -34.88
C GLU A 758 -2.25 9.42 -35.56
N ILE A 759 -1.02 9.00 -35.88
CA ILE A 759 -0.01 9.77 -36.58
C ILE A 759 0.53 8.92 -37.74
N THR A 760 0.69 9.52 -38.92
CA THR A 760 1.32 8.86 -40.05
C THR A 760 2.67 9.50 -40.36
N ARG A 761 3.67 8.67 -40.66
CA ARG A 761 4.97 9.10 -41.11
C ARG A 761 4.95 9.16 -42.64
N THR A 762 5.21 10.32 -43.24
CA THR A 762 5.32 10.56 -44.66
C THR A 762 6.73 11.02 -45.03
N ASP A 763 7.08 11.09 -46.34
CA ASP A 763 8.38 11.63 -46.80
C ASP A 763 8.58 13.09 -46.41
N ALA A 764 7.50 13.86 -46.20
CA ALA A 764 7.53 15.26 -45.80
C ALA A 764 7.56 15.47 -44.26
N GLY A 765 7.36 14.40 -43.48
CA GLY A 765 7.33 14.47 -42.01
C GLY A 765 6.13 13.72 -41.41
N LEU A 766 5.85 14.03 -40.15
CA LEU A 766 4.76 13.46 -39.35
C LEU A 766 3.47 14.27 -39.59
N VAL A 767 2.37 13.56 -39.86
CA VAL A 767 1.04 14.15 -40.10
C VAL A 767 0.02 13.57 -39.13
N ALA A 768 -0.80 14.43 -38.54
CA ALA A 768 -1.94 14.02 -37.75
C ALA A 768 -3.02 13.39 -38.63
N VAL A 769 -3.52 12.21 -38.28
CA VAL A 769 -4.61 11.56 -38.99
C VAL A 769 -5.95 12.15 -38.51
N GLU A 770 -6.80 12.56 -39.43
CA GLU A 770 -8.15 13.08 -39.13
C GLU A 770 -9.01 11.97 -38.45
N ALA A 771 -9.97 12.40 -37.67
CA ALA A 771 -10.91 11.54 -36.93
C ALA A 771 -10.28 10.56 -35.93
N THR A 772 -9.13 10.93 -35.36
CA THR A 772 -8.44 10.16 -34.32
C THR A 772 -8.56 10.79 -32.92
N LEU A 773 -7.90 10.21 -31.94
CA LEU A 773 -7.88 10.71 -30.53
C LEU A 773 -7.04 11.96 -30.31
N LEU A 774 -6.32 12.47 -31.30
CA LEU A 774 -5.44 13.64 -31.17
C LEU A 774 -6.16 14.88 -30.60
N PRO A 775 -7.36 15.28 -31.08
CA PRO A 775 -8.09 16.40 -30.49
C PRO A 775 -8.50 16.15 -29.03
N LEU A 776 -8.80 14.89 -28.70
CA LEU A 776 -9.14 14.48 -27.34
C LEU A 776 -7.95 14.61 -26.41
N TYR A 777 -6.76 14.10 -26.80
CA TYR A 777 -5.53 14.28 -26.05
C TYR A 777 -5.19 15.76 -25.85
N ALA A 778 -5.30 16.59 -26.91
CA ALA A 778 -5.02 18.02 -26.79
C ALA A 778 -5.93 18.71 -25.75
N THR A 779 -7.21 18.34 -25.72
CA THR A 779 -8.15 18.94 -24.74
C THR A 779 -7.87 18.55 -23.29
N MET A 780 -7.18 17.44 -23.03
CA MET A 780 -6.82 17.04 -21.67
C MET A 780 -5.98 18.08 -20.93
N LEU A 781 -5.12 18.81 -21.63
CA LEU A 781 -4.25 19.84 -21.06
C LEU A 781 -4.80 21.27 -21.16
N ARG A 782 -5.94 21.49 -21.82
CA ARG A 782 -6.46 22.83 -22.07
C ARG A 782 -6.62 23.68 -20.79
N SER A 783 -7.16 23.10 -19.70
CA SER A 783 -7.31 23.83 -18.44
C SER A 783 -6.00 24.27 -17.80
N TYR A 784 -4.90 23.60 -18.14
CA TYR A 784 -3.55 23.99 -17.69
C TYR A 784 -3.01 25.15 -18.53
N PHE A 785 -3.17 25.12 -19.86
CA PHE A 785 -2.80 26.26 -20.72
C PHE A 785 -3.57 27.52 -20.34
N GLU A 786 -4.87 27.42 -20.15
CA GLU A 786 -5.71 28.55 -19.69
C GLU A 786 -5.30 29.07 -18.32
N GLY A 787 -4.99 28.19 -17.35
CA GLY A 787 -4.52 28.57 -16.02
C GLY A 787 -3.14 29.29 -16.05
N TYR A 788 -2.25 28.84 -16.94
CA TYR A 788 -0.95 29.49 -17.14
C TYR A 788 -1.10 30.84 -17.87
N ARG A 789 -1.97 30.94 -18.88
CA ARG A 789 -2.31 32.23 -19.51
C ARG A 789 -2.88 33.21 -18.49
N LEU A 790 -3.81 32.78 -17.64
CA LEU A 790 -4.36 33.60 -16.56
C LEU A 790 -3.26 34.13 -15.62
N ALA A 791 -2.29 33.29 -15.27
CA ALA A 791 -1.17 33.71 -14.43
C ALA A 791 -0.29 34.76 -15.12
N VAL A 792 -0.05 34.65 -16.43
CA VAL A 792 0.69 35.66 -17.23
C VAL A 792 -0.06 36.98 -17.31
N CYS A 793 -1.37 36.96 -17.62
CA CYS A 793 -2.23 38.14 -17.64
C CYS A 793 -2.25 38.86 -16.29
N ALA A 794 -2.27 38.07 -15.19
CA ALA A 794 -2.22 38.65 -13.83
C ALA A 794 -0.88 39.29 -13.50
N LEU A 795 0.24 38.78 -14.04
CA LEU A 795 1.56 39.43 -13.92
C LEU A 795 1.63 40.70 -14.74
N ALA A 796 1.07 40.71 -15.96
CA ALA A 796 1.04 41.88 -16.81
C ALA A 796 0.26 43.04 -16.20
N ALA A 797 -0.73 42.78 -15.39
CA ALA A 797 -1.56 43.74 -14.67
C ALA A 797 -0.87 44.36 -13.43
N LEU A 798 0.32 43.88 -13.04
CA LEU A 798 1.05 44.37 -11.87
C LEU A 798 1.98 45.55 -12.27
N PRO A 799 2.12 46.59 -11.37
CA PRO A 799 3.17 47.63 -11.55
C PRO A 799 4.56 46.98 -11.60
N ARG A 800 5.35 47.36 -12.61
CA ARG A 800 6.68 46.76 -12.92
C ARG A 800 7.72 46.88 -11.79
N GLU A 801 7.50 47.75 -10.81
CA GLU A 801 8.48 48.06 -9.75
C GLU A 801 8.08 47.57 -8.34
N ARG A 802 6.93 46.89 -8.18
CA ARG A 802 6.42 46.52 -6.86
C ARG A 802 6.47 45.02 -6.61
N SER A 803 7.06 44.64 -5.49
CA SER A 803 6.90 43.31 -4.88
C SER A 803 5.47 43.17 -4.36
N ILE A 804 4.87 41.98 -4.58
CA ILE A 804 3.54 41.62 -4.08
C ILE A 804 3.62 40.36 -3.22
N LYS A 805 2.85 40.29 -2.13
CA LYS A 805 2.74 39.06 -1.36
C LYS A 805 2.10 37.95 -2.19
N LYS A 806 2.67 36.75 -2.14
CA LYS A 806 2.20 35.59 -2.90
C LYS A 806 0.70 35.31 -2.65
N LYS A 807 0.25 35.44 -1.40
CA LYS A 807 -1.17 35.22 -1.02
C LYS A 807 -2.11 36.24 -1.69
N ASP A 808 -1.70 37.51 -1.73
CA ASP A 808 -2.50 38.59 -2.31
C ASP A 808 -2.55 38.50 -3.83
N TRP A 809 -1.42 38.16 -4.48
CA TRP A 809 -1.37 37.90 -5.92
C TRP A 809 -2.30 36.75 -6.32
N ILE A 810 -2.25 35.60 -5.62
CA ILE A 810 -3.14 34.46 -5.88
C ILE A 810 -4.62 34.90 -5.78
N LYS A 811 -4.98 35.66 -4.73
CA LYS A 811 -6.35 36.16 -4.55
C LYS A 811 -6.79 37.07 -5.70
N GLN A 812 -5.95 38.01 -6.11
CA GLN A 812 -6.21 38.90 -7.23
C GLN A 812 -6.31 38.14 -8.55
N THR A 813 -5.43 37.16 -8.79
CA THR A 813 -5.43 36.34 -10.01
C THR A 813 -6.69 35.48 -10.10
N LEU A 814 -7.15 34.88 -9.00
CA LEU A 814 -8.41 34.14 -9.00
C LEU A 814 -9.61 35.02 -9.31
N ALA A 815 -9.61 36.26 -8.80
CA ALA A 815 -10.66 37.23 -9.11
C ALA A 815 -10.60 37.71 -10.57
N LEU A 816 -9.40 37.91 -11.12
CA LEU A 816 -9.20 38.21 -12.54
C LEU A 816 -9.71 37.06 -13.41
N GLY A 817 -9.34 35.81 -13.05
CA GLY A 817 -9.80 34.63 -13.77
C GLY A 817 -11.31 34.48 -13.83
N GLN A 818 -12.00 34.84 -12.73
CA GLN A 818 -13.47 34.87 -12.72
C GLN A 818 -14.03 35.88 -13.73
N LYS A 819 -13.40 37.07 -13.84
CA LYS A 819 -13.80 38.10 -14.84
C LYS A 819 -13.53 37.62 -16.26
N MET A 820 -12.36 37.06 -16.53
CA MET A 820 -11.99 36.51 -17.84
C MET A 820 -12.90 35.35 -18.26
N PHE A 821 -13.33 34.50 -17.33
CA PHE A 821 -14.27 33.44 -17.60
C PHE A 821 -15.68 33.98 -17.96
N LEU A 822 -16.15 34.97 -17.22
CA LEU A 822 -17.45 35.65 -17.53
C LEU A 822 -17.40 36.40 -18.85
N ALA A 823 -16.22 36.92 -19.23
CA ALA A 823 -16.01 37.61 -20.52
C ALA A 823 -15.81 36.62 -21.69
N GLY A 824 -15.74 35.30 -21.43
CA GLY A 824 -15.50 34.28 -22.46
C GLY A 824 -14.04 34.18 -22.93
N GLU A 825 -13.09 34.83 -22.24
CA GLU A 825 -11.68 34.78 -22.52
C GLU A 825 -11.02 33.46 -22.01
N LEU A 826 -11.64 32.82 -21.02
CA LEU A 826 -11.37 31.48 -20.55
C LEU A 826 -12.61 30.63 -20.78
N GLU A 827 -12.42 29.44 -21.34
CA GLU A 827 -13.55 28.51 -21.60
C GLU A 827 -13.79 27.56 -20.43
N GLN A 828 -12.72 27.18 -19.71
CA GLN A 828 -12.80 26.14 -18.68
C GLN A 828 -12.73 26.75 -17.27
N ARG A 829 -13.82 26.61 -16.50
CA ARG A 829 -13.91 27.10 -15.13
C ARG A 829 -12.82 26.54 -14.21
N GLU A 830 -12.41 25.30 -14.45
CA GLU A 830 -11.38 24.57 -13.69
C GLU A 830 -9.95 25.10 -13.96
N SER A 831 -9.74 25.94 -14.95
CA SER A 831 -8.45 26.64 -15.17
C SER A 831 -8.14 27.62 -14.01
N ILE A 832 -9.19 28.15 -13.36
CA ILE A 832 -9.11 29.08 -12.24
C ILE A 832 -8.91 28.30 -10.95
N SER A 833 -7.69 27.84 -10.73
CA SER A 833 -7.34 26.96 -9.65
C SER A 833 -6.02 27.37 -8.99
N ARG A 834 -6.03 27.49 -7.67
CA ARG A 834 -4.86 27.92 -6.89
C ARG A 834 -3.60 27.06 -7.17
N PRO A 835 -3.65 25.71 -7.22
CA PRO A 835 -2.45 24.91 -7.52
C PRO A 835 -1.86 25.17 -8.91
N LYS A 836 -2.72 25.37 -9.94
CA LYS A 836 -2.24 25.70 -11.30
C LYS A 836 -1.50 27.04 -11.31
N LEU A 837 -2.04 28.05 -10.61
CA LEU A 837 -1.40 29.36 -10.48
C LEU A 837 -0.08 29.28 -9.70
N GLU A 838 -0.02 28.47 -8.63
CA GLU A 838 1.22 28.26 -7.86
C GLU A 838 2.29 27.58 -8.72
N ASN A 839 1.92 26.59 -9.55
CA ASN A 839 2.83 25.90 -10.46
C ASN A 839 3.25 26.78 -11.64
N ALA A 840 2.32 27.58 -12.17
CA ALA A 840 2.63 28.59 -13.20
C ALA A 840 3.69 29.58 -12.72
N LEU A 841 3.61 30.07 -11.46
CA LEU A 841 4.64 30.93 -10.88
C LEU A 841 6.01 30.24 -10.81
N LEU A 842 6.06 28.96 -10.47
CA LEU A 842 7.31 28.20 -10.46
C LEU A 842 7.89 28.07 -11.87
N ALA A 843 7.05 27.81 -12.88
CA ALA A 843 7.48 27.79 -14.27
C ALA A 843 7.99 29.17 -14.71
N MET A 844 7.26 30.25 -14.41
CA MET A 844 7.69 31.62 -14.74
C MET A 844 9.03 32.01 -14.08
N LYS A 845 9.29 31.50 -12.87
CA LYS A 845 10.59 31.62 -12.21
C LYS A 845 11.70 30.97 -13.04
N ASP A 846 11.45 29.78 -13.58
CA ASP A 846 12.43 29.07 -14.42
C ASP A 846 12.69 29.73 -15.80
N PHE A 847 11.77 30.61 -16.20
CA PHE A 847 11.92 31.46 -17.38
C PHE A 847 12.39 32.89 -17.02
N ASP A 848 12.87 33.10 -15.79
CA ASP A 848 13.36 34.38 -15.25
C ASP A 848 12.38 35.55 -15.33
N LEU A 849 11.07 35.27 -15.49
CA LEU A 849 10.02 36.27 -15.51
C LEU A 849 9.70 36.79 -14.10
N VAL A 850 9.89 35.97 -13.07
CA VAL A 850 9.68 36.35 -11.68
C VAL A 850 10.77 35.83 -10.77
N LYS A 851 11.06 36.57 -9.69
CA LYS A 851 11.82 36.09 -8.53
C LYS A 851 10.87 35.76 -7.42
N LEU A 852 10.98 34.55 -6.86
CA LEU A 852 10.15 34.09 -5.75
C LEU A 852 10.95 34.05 -4.47
N THR A 853 10.50 34.76 -3.46
CA THR A 853 10.94 34.59 -2.07
C THR A 853 9.97 33.67 -1.32
N SER A 854 10.18 33.45 -0.03
CA SER A 854 9.26 32.63 0.80
C SER A 854 7.82 33.15 0.79
N ASP A 855 7.60 34.46 0.69
CA ASP A 855 6.30 35.09 0.86
C ASP A 855 5.97 36.14 -0.24
N SER A 856 6.93 36.55 -1.08
CA SER A 856 6.72 37.57 -2.11
C SER A 856 7.09 37.12 -3.53
N ILE A 857 6.52 37.81 -4.48
CA ILE A 857 6.78 37.74 -5.91
C ILE A 857 7.38 39.07 -6.33
N GLU A 858 8.52 39.05 -6.96
CA GLU A 858 9.25 40.21 -7.48
C GLU A 858 9.46 40.05 -9.00
N PRO A 859 9.56 41.15 -9.75
CA PRO A 859 9.93 41.09 -11.17
C PRO A 859 11.25 40.35 -11.39
N GLY A 860 11.29 39.47 -12.37
CA GLY A 860 12.50 38.78 -12.78
C GLY A 860 13.29 39.55 -13.83
N PRO A 861 14.57 39.15 -14.09
CA PRO A 861 15.41 39.80 -15.06
C PRO A 861 14.84 39.88 -16.49
N ALA A 862 14.15 38.81 -16.92
CA ALA A 862 13.55 38.77 -18.26
C ALA A 862 12.40 39.76 -18.45
N LEU A 863 11.78 40.28 -17.36
CA LEU A 863 10.76 41.34 -17.45
C LEU A 863 11.31 42.72 -17.82
N ALA A 864 12.64 42.91 -17.75
CA ALA A 864 13.29 44.14 -18.22
C ALA A 864 13.19 44.29 -19.74
N GLU A 865 13.05 43.20 -20.48
CA GLU A 865 12.85 43.21 -21.92
C GLU A 865 11.39 43.60 -22.26
N ASP A 866 11.26 44.66 -23.08
CA ASP A 866 9.90 45.07 -23.52
C ASP A 866 9.25 43.98 -24.36
N GLY A 867 8.04 43.59 -23.97
CA GLY A 867 7.28 42.58 -24.67
C GLY A 867 7.53 41.12 -24.22
N ALA A 868 8.41 40.84 -23.24
CA ALA A 868 8.72 39.49 -22.80
C ALA A 868 7.48 38.74 -22.30
N LEU A 869 6.61 39.38 -21.49
CA LEU A 869 5.33 38.78 -21.06
C LEU A 869 4.38 38.50 -22.21
N ALA A 870 4.23 39.44 -23.13
CA ALA A 870 3.38 39.28 -24.32
C ALA A 870 3.92 38.17 -25.24
N ALA A 871 5.23 37.99 -25.35
CA ALA A 871 5.85 36.89 -26.07
C ALA A 871 5.57 35.54 -25.37
N PHE A 872 5.64 35.51 -24.03
CA PHE A 872 5.36 34.31 -23.27
C PHE A 872 3.86 33.96 -23.32
N GLU A 873 2.97 34.95 -23.23
CA GLU A 873 1.52 34.76 -23.42
C GLU A 873 1.21 34.19 -24.81
N ARG A 874 1.75 34.76 -25.88
CA ARG A 874 1.60 34.25 -27.25
C ARG A 874 2.05 32.79 -27.39
N ARG A 875 3.13 32.38 -26.70
CA ARG A 875 3.61 30.99 -26.70
C ARG A 875 2.58 30.03 -26.09
N ILE A 876 1.78 30.47 -25.11
CA ILE A 876 0.74 29.68 -24.47
C ILE A 876 -0.55 29.71 -25.28
N THR A 877 -0.97 30.90 -25.71
CA THR A 877 -2.26 31.15 -26.38
C THR A 877 -2.39 30.39 -27.70
N LYS A 878 -1.28 30.13 -28.39
CA LYS A 878 -1.31 29.34 -29.63
C LYS A 878 -1.81 27.91 -29.43
N TYR A 879 -1.77 27.35 -28.21
CA TYR A 879 -2.29 26.01 -27.86
C TYR A 879 -3.72 26.04 -27.35
N LEU A 880 -4.39 27.19 -27.30
CA LEU A 880 -5.78 27.38 -26.91
C LEU A 880 -6.71 27.51 -28.13
#